data_611f1843fcfba5ea2e37505da5af1b4e
#
_entry.id   611f1843fcfba5ea2e37505da5af1b4e
#
_cell.length_a   1.000
_cell.length_b   1.000
_cell.length_c   1.000
_cell.angle_alpha   90.00
_cell.angle_beta   90.00
_cell.angle_gamma   90.00
#
_symmetry.space_group_name_H-M   'P 1'
#
loop_
_entity.id
_entity.type
_entity.pdbx_description
1 polymer ?
#
loop_
_entity_poly.entity_id
_entity_poly.type
_entity_poly.pdbx_seq_one_letter_code
_entity_poly.pdbx_strand_id
1 'polypeptide(L)'
;MSTPVPRRVAITGLGAVTALGNTRDMTWRRLITGECGIKRVGAWDTANYATKIAGEIQEFDPAQHFAGKRLRRMDRCHQLAIVASREALEDAGLLEDRPDPTRVGIIIGSSLGGMLSGQRFDRELTTKGRYRGHLLLNHPLHVCVDELTTEFGFLGPRAVISTACTASTIALGHAVDVIRAGQADIVLSGGMDPLSEFSFAGFSSMKNVSAYPCAPFSEPIGLTTGEGAGMLVLEDMDRALARGTRIYAELVHYALSADAYHPTSPDPTAQNQKRAMLEALRCGNIRVDEVDYVNAHGTGTSGNDQTETRVLSMVFGDRAQQIPVSSVKGALGHTLGAAGGVEALVTALSVHNGVVPPTVNFTTPRQGCPLDYVPNEGRKQPVTVAVSQNFAFGGNNAVLVLARHDRPESRPLQLASHRVMLTGLGVVSPLGCGTADFLAAIRDCRDGIQPMAGTGEGLLAARKAGLVCEESLSRAVKNRPRRVDRLGLFTIAGSELAMQDAGIKVTRENAERIGIVVGTAFGPVQSCKVFHKEVALDCPQKANPAIFPNTVVNAGAGLAAINLRVRGPNVAMSLGQASGLAAVAYGYELIRTGAADVIIAGGAEELEAYLVNSFAATRLSAPYLGKWDLSCPFDERHSGMVLGEGASFLVLESAESAAARGARVYGELRGYHCCADRPVQHGWDPSGEGVARAMQTALSMAGMEPSKVGYLGAGAMSDPRHDAIEARAIEKVFGHRGVPVGALSSMVGVSAATGPMILGAALLGMNQGFLPAGINYERPDAACDLDVVAGEIRPATVQAVMVNAASLRGSNVSIVASRC
;
A
#
# COMPACT_ATOMS: atom_id res chain seq x y z
N MET A 1 -26.30 -0.90 -24.26
CA MET A 1 -25.03 -0.24 -24.60
C MET A 1 -23.98 -1.34 -24.58
N SER A 2 -23.18 -1.52 -25.64
CA SER A 2 -22.07 -2.49 -25.64
C SER A 2 -21.08 -2.08 -24.54
N THR A 3 -20.71 -3.02 -23.68
CA THR A 3 -19.64 -2.81 -22.69
C THR A 3 -18.38 -2.34 -23.43
N PRO A 4 -17.79 -1.20 -23.05
CA PRO A 4 -16.58 -0.73 -23.73
C PRO A 4 -15.48 -1.78 -23.59
N VAL A 5 -14.72 -2.02 -24.66
CA VAL A 5 -13.56 -2.92 -24.65
C VAL A 5 -12.57 -2.40 -23.60
N PRO A 6 -12.13 -3.24 -22.64
CA PRO A 6 -11.17 -2.81 -21.63
C PRO A 6 -9.87 -2.29 -22.26
N ARG A 7 -9.34 -1.19 -21.74
CA ARG A 7 -8.05 -0.64 -22.17
C ARG A 7 -6.94 -1.68 -21.99
N ARG A 8 -6.12 -1.87 -23.00
CA ARG A 8 -4.86 -2.63 -22.91
C ARG A 8 -3.78 -1.74 -22.30
N VAL A 9 -2.82 -2.35 -21.62
CA VAL A 9 -1.77 -1.60 -20.90
C VAL A 9 -0.40 -1.96 -21.45
N ALA A 10 0.28 -0.98 -22.05
CA ALA A 10 1.63 -1.09 -22.59
C ALA A 10 2.68 -0.76 -21.52
N ILE A 11 3.82 -1.43 -21.57
CA ILE A 11 5.05 -1.05 -20.86
C ILE A 11 5.92 -0.29 -21.86
N THR A 12 6.06 1.02 -21.65
CA THR A 12 6.72 1.92 -22.62
C THR A 12 8.06 2.44 -22.14
N GLY A 13 8.36 2.36 -20.83
CA GLY A 13 9.63 2.79 -20.29
C GLY A 13 10.08 1.93 -19.13
N LEU A 14 11.38 1.75 -18.98
CA LEU A 14 12.03 0.92 -17.98
C LEU A 14 13.22 1.65 -17.36
N GLY A 15 13.37 1.58 -16.02
CA GLY A 15 14.51 2.11 -15.32
C GLY A 15 14.88 1.28 -14.10
N ALA A 16 16.17 1.08 -13.85
CA ALA A 16 16.65 0.23 -12.77
C ALA A 16 17.92 0.78 -12.11
N VAL A 17 17.98 0.62 -10.79
CA VAL A 17 19.21 0.78 -9.99
C VAL A 17 19.33 -0.46 -9.12
N THR A 18 20.33 -1.30 -9.35
CA THR A 18 20.49 -2.60 -8.71
C THR A 18 21.95 -2.90 -8.35
N ALA A 19 22.21 -3.98 -7.64
CA ALA A 19 23.56 -4.45 -7.35
C ALA A 19 24.39 -4.83 -8.61
N LEU A 20 23.73 -5.02 -9.77
CA LEU A 20 24.39 -5.25 -11.05
C LEU A 20 24.67 -3.96 -11.84
N GLY A 21 24.08 -2.83 -11.46
CA GLY A 21 24.34 -1.57 -12.14
C GLY A 21 23.32 -0.49 -11.85
N ASN A 22 23.67 0.74 -12.18
CA ASN A 22 22.88 1.95 -11.92
C ASN A 22 21.93 2.30 -13.07
N THR A 23 21.83 1.43 -14.08
CA THR A 23 20.91 1.58 -15.21
C THR A 23 20.29 0.23 -15.57
N ARG A 24 19.12 0.28 -16.23
CA ARG A 24 18.44 -0.88 -16.81
C ARG A 24 19.38 -1.69 -17.74
N ASP A 25 20.10 -1.01 -18.63
CA ASP A 25 20.95 -1.68 -19.63
C ASP A 25 22.17 -2.36 -19.01
N MET A 26 22.77 -1.77 -17.98
CA MET A 26 23.83 -2.42 -17.20
C MET A 26 23.29 -3.64 -16.45
N THR A 27 22.17 -3.48 -15.75
CA THR A 27 21.51 -4.57 -15.02
C THR A 27 21.19 -5.74 -15.95
N TRP A 28 20.56 -5.48 -17.09
CA TRP A 28 20.19 -6.51 -18.06
C TRP A 28 21.42 -7.25 -18.62
N ARG A 29 22.40 -6.50 -19.15
CA ARG A 29 23.60 -7.10 -19.75
C ARG A 29 24.35 -8.00 -18.78
N ARG A 30 24.58 -7.52 -17.55
CA ARG A 30 25.30 -8.29 -16.52
C ARG A 30 24.48 -9.49 -16.03
N LEU A 31 23.16 -9.35 -15.97
CA LEU A 31 22.28 -10.45 -15.58
C LEU A 31 22.34 -11.62 -16.59
N ILE A 32 22.16 -11.33 -17.89
CA ILE A 32 22.12 -12.40 -18.92
C ILE A 32 23.48 -13.10 -19.12
N THR A 33 24.57 -12.46 -18.72
CA THR A 33 25.94 -13.07 -18.71
C THR A 33 26.25 -13.83 -17.43
N GLY A 34 25.28 -13.92 -16.47
CA GLY A 34 25.45 -14.67 -15.23
C GLY A 34 26.32 -13.96 -14.18
N GLU A 35 26.51 -12.65 -14.28
CA GLU A 35 27.23 -11.91 -13.22
C GLU A 35 26.46 -11.90 -11.91
N CYS A 36 27.20 -11.99 -10.80
CA CYS A 36 26.67 -11.93 -9.44
C CYS A 36 26.99 -10.58 -8.80
N GLY A 37 25.96 -9.80 -8.45
CA GLY A 37 26.07 -8.52 -7.75
C GLY A 37 26.14 -8.65 -6.21
N ILE A 38 25.99 -9.87 -5.67
CA ILE A 38 26.07 -10.11 -4.23
C ILE A 38 27.53 -10.02 -3.77
N LYS A 39 27.80 -9.08 -2.86
CA LYS A 39 29.15 -8.80 -2.35
C LYS A 39 29.15 -8.65 -0.84
N ARG A 40 30.34 -8.49 -0.25
CA ARG A 40 30.46 -8.18 1.17
C ARG A 40 29.82 -6.82 1.47
N VAL A 41 29.00 -6.77 2.52
CA VAL A 41 28.34 -5.53 2.97
C VAL A 41 29.39 -4.50 3.39
N GLY A 42 29.28 -3.31 2.84
CA GLY A 42 30.14 -2.16 3.14
C GLY A 42 29.45 -1.11 4.03
N ALA A 43 28.11 -1.10 4.09
CA ALA A 43 27.35 -0.06 4.76
C ALA A 43 27.45 -0.08 6.31
N TRP A 44 27.74 -1.25 6.93
CA TRP A 44 27.93 -1.43 8.38
C TRP A 44 28.84 -2.62 8.69
N ASP A 45 29.28 -2.71 9.95
CA ASP A 45 30.10 -3.85 10.42
C ASP A 45 29.25 -5.12 10.55
N THR A 46 29.61 -6.16 9.81
CA THR A 46 28.93 -7.46 9.79
C THR A 46 29.62 -8.51 10.66
N ALA A 47 30.59 -8.15 11.50
CA ALA A 47 31.35 -9.12 12.31
C ALA A 47 30.43 -10.03 13.13
N ASN A 48 29.36 -9.45 13.69
CA ASN A 48 28.42 -10.13 14.57
C ASN A 48 27.20 -10.77 13.85
N TYR A 49 27.20 -10.90 12.53
CA TYR A 49 26.11 -11.52 11.77
C TYR A 49 26.48 -12.89 11.22
N ALA A 50 25.50 -13.75 11.01
CA ALA A 50 25.72 -15.07 10.40
C ALA A 50 26.17 -14.98 8.94
N THR A 51 25.61 -14.05 8.19
CA THR A 51 26.03 -13.70 6.81
C THR A 51 26.82 -12.40 6.80
N LYS A 52 27.68 -12.23 5.79
CA LYS A 52 28.52 -11.03 5.58
C LYS A 52 28.23 -10.34 4.25
N ILE A 53 27.27 -10.86 3.49
CA ILE A 53 27.04 -10.50 2.10
C ILE A 53 25.61 -10.03 1.86
N ALA A 54 25.46 -9.17 0.88
CA ALA A 54 24.18 -8.68 0.38
C ALA A 54 24.30 -8.24 -1.08
N GLY A 55 23.17 -8.09 -1.76
CA GLY A 55 23.07 -7.35 -3.01
C GLY A 55 23.08 -5.84 -2.76
N GLU A 56 24.24 -5.29 -2.32
CA GLU A 56 24.44 -3.87 -2.02
C GLU A 56 24.83 -3.12 -3.30
N ILE A 57 24.23 -1.96 -3.55
CA ILE A 57 24.59 -1.08 -4.67
C ILE A 57 25.77 -0.22 -4.23
N GLN A 58 26.97 -0.64 -4.58
CA GLN A 58 28.23 0.00 -4.15
C GLN A 58 28.70 1.16 -5.04
N GLU A 59 28.33 1.15 -6.33
CA GLU A 59 28.78 2.14 -7.32
C GLU A 59 27.85 3.35 -7.43
N PHE A 60 26.77 3.44 -6.64
CA PHE A 60 25.81 4.53 -6.67
C PHE A 60 26.29 5.73 -5.85
N ASP A 61 26.64 6.82 -6.53
CA ASP A 61 26.96 8.11 -5.90
C ASP A 61 25.77 9.08 -6.03
N PRO A 62 25.00 9.29 -4.97
CA PRO A 62 23.82 10.16 -5.02
C PRO A 62 24.18 11.65 -5.24
N ALA A 63 25.42 12.09 -5.02
CA ALA A 63 25.84 13.47 -5.26
C ALA A 63 25.86 13.83 -6.76
N GLN A 64 25.94 12.84 -7.65
CA GLN A 64 25.83 13.04 -9.10
C GLN A 64 24.38 13.35 -9.53
N HIS A 65 23.39 13.03 -8.72
CA HIS A 65 21.96 13.14 -9.04
C HIS A 65 21.24 14.23 -8.28
N PHE A 66 21.74 14.62 -7.08
CA PHE A 66 21.03 15.51 -6.16
C PHE A 66 21.91 16.60 -5.58
N ALA A 67 21.38 17.83 -5.50
CA ALA A 67 22.06 18.94 -4.84
C ALA A 67 22.21 18.73 -3.32
N GLY A 68 23.30 19.20 -2.73
CA GLY A 68 23.73 18.87 -1.38
C GLY A 68 22.73 19.18 -0.24
N LYS A 69 21.89 20.23 -0.35
CA LYS A 69 20.83 20.50 0.66
C LYS A 69 19.70 19.46 0.58
N ARG A 70 19.28 19.09 -0.64
CA ARG A 70 18.24 18.10 -0.88
C ARG A 70 18.73 16.72 -0.45
N LEU A 71 19.93 16.33 -0.90
CA LEU A 71 20.53 15.04 -0.58
C LEU A 71 20.55 14.74 0.92
N ARG A 72 20.88 15.73 1.75
CA ARG A 72 20.91 15.55 3.22
C ARG A 72 19.54 15.30 3.87
N ARG A 73 18.44 15.57 3.15
CA ARG A 73 17.06 15.40 3.63
C ARG A 73 16.38 14.16 3.07
N MET A 74 17.00 13.51 2.07
CA MET A 74 16.43 12.32 1.43
C MET A 74 16.89 11.04 2.12
N ASP A 75 16.00 10.06 2.20
CA ASP A 75 16.38 8.68 2.50
C ASP A 75 16.92 8.00 1.23
N ARG A 76 17.66 6.91 1.40
CA ARG A 76 18.21 6.14 0.28
C ARG A 76 17.13 5.59 -0.65
N CYS A 77 16.00 5.13 -0.10
CA CYS A 77 14.87 4.64 -0.92
C CYS A 77 14.39 5.71 -1.90
N HIS A 78 14.28 6.98 -1.46
CA HIS A 78 13.88 8.09 -2.34
C HIS A 78 14.89 8.35 -3.44
N GLN A 79 16.18 8.25 -3.13
CA GLN A 79 17.26 8.44 -4.11
C GLN A 79 17.19 7.37 -5.21
N LEU A 80 17.07 6.09 -4.82
CA LEU A 80 16.97 4.98 -5.77
C LEU A 80 15.70 5.09 -6.62
N ALA A 81 14.56 5.40 -5.99
CA ALA A 81 13.28 5.57 -6.67
C ALA A 81 13.32 6.67 -7.74
N ILE A 82 13.84 7.84 -7.41
CA ILE A 82 13.88 8.97 -8.32
C ILE A 82 14.82 8.68 -9.51
N VAL A 83 15.99 8.09 -9.26
CA VAL A 83 16.95 7.80 -10.35
C VAL A 83 16.40 6.76 -11.31
N ALA A 84 15.84 5.65 -10.81
CA ALA A 84 15.20 4.64 -11.63
C ALA A 84 13.96 5.19 -12.38
N SER A 85 13.17 6.04 -11.71
CA SER A 85 11.99 6.67 -12.33
C SER A 85 12.36 7.62 -13.45
N ARG A 86 13.44 8.40 -13.27
CA ARG A 86 13.93 9.31 -14.32
C ARG A 86 14.35 8.53 -15.54
N GLU A 87 15.13 7.46 -15.39
CA GLU A 87 15.52 6.58 -16.50
C GLU A 87 14.27 6.00 -17.20
N ALA A 88 13.27 5.52 -16.46
CA ALA A 88 12.05 4.98 -17.05
C ALA A 88 11.25 6.03 -17.84
N LEU A 89 11.15 7.25 -17.33
CA LEU A 89 10.44 8.35 -17.99
C LEU A 89 11.20 8.88 -19.22
N GLU A 90 12.53 8.94 -19.16
CA GLU A 90 13.39 9.27 -20.30
C GLU A 90 13.25 8.21 -21.39
N ASP A 91 13.31 6.93 -21.03
CA ASP A 91 13.15 5.80 -21.96
C ASP A 91 11.76 5.79 -22.64
N ALA A 92 10.72 6.21 -21.92
CA ALA A 92 9.38 6.39 -22.47
C ALA A 92 9.22 7.68 -23.30
N GLY A 93 10.17 8.60 -23.30
CA GLY A 93 10.08 9.92 -23.93
C GLY A 93 9.13 10.90 -23.24
N LEU A 94 8.73 10.63 -21.99
CA LEU A 94 7.70 11.41 -21.29
C LEU A 94 8.23 12.67 -20.60
N LEU A 95 9.54 12.81 -20.41
CA LEU A 95 10.14 14.06 -19.91
C LEU A 95 10.10 15.16 -20.96
N GLU A 96 10.10 14.79 -22.25
CA GLU A 96 10.00 15.72 -23.39
C GLU A 96 8.54 15.97 -23.78
N ASP A 97 7.70 14.94 -23.83
CA ASP A 97 6.27 14.98 -24.24
C ASP A 97 5.38 15.78 -23.26
N ARG A 98 5.76 15.86 -21.97
CA ARG A 98 5.06 16.60 -20.91
C ARG A 98 3.54 16.35 -20.90
N PRO A 99 3.08 15.14 -20.62
CA PRO A 99 1.67 14.80 -20.56
C PRO A 99 0.92 15.63 -19.50
N ASP A 100 -0.42 15.72 -19.61
CA ASP A 100 -1.24 16.32 -18.56
C ASP A 100 -0.92 15.67 -17.21
N PRO A 101 -0.36 16.42 -16.23
CA PRO A 101 0.09 15.85 -14.97
C PRO A 101 -1.06 15.26 -14.16
N THR A 102 -2.31 15.66 -14.37
CA THR A 102 -3.48 15.11 -13.68
C THR A 102 -3.87 13.73 -14.21
N ARG A 103 -3.37 13.37 -15.40
CA ARG A 103 -3.57 12.08 -16.07
C ARG A 103 -2.40 11.11 -15.90
N VAL A 104 -1.35 11.51 -15.15
CA VAL A 104 -0.19 10.66 -14.82
C VAL A 104 -0.23 10.29 -13.36
N GLY A 105 -0.38 8.99 -13.08
CA GLY A 105 -0.39 8.44 -11.72
C GLY A 105 0.99 7.98 -11.26
N ILE A 106 1.15 7.77 -9.94
CA ILE A 106 2.32 7.16 -9.30
C ILE A 106 1.85 6.09 -8.33
N ILE A 107 2.05 4.81 -8.66
CA ILE A 107 1.66 3.68 -7.82
C ILE A 107 2.84 2.74 -7.66
N ILE A 108 3.41 2.68 -6.46
CA ILE A 108 4.68 2.00 -6.22
C ILE A 108 4.59 1.02 -5.05
N GLY A 109 5.52 0.05 -5.05
CA GLY A 109 5.67 -0.91 -3.97
C GLY A 109 6.93 -0.64 -3.14
N SER A 110 6.81 -0.74 -1.82
CA SER A 110 7.95 -0.72 -0.91
C SER A 110 7.60 -1.44 0.40
N SER A 111 8.54 -2.17 0.95
CA SER A 111 8.38 -2.82 2.26
C SER A 111 8.98 -1.99 3.39
N LEU A 112 10.03 -1.23 3.09
CA LEU A 112 10.84 -0.55 4.10
C LEU A 112 10.67 0.98 4.07
N GLY A 113 10.34 1.56 2.91
CA GLY A 113 10.25 3.02 2.78
C GLY A 113 11.51 3.73 3.29
N GLY A 114 11.34 4.78 4.06
CA GLY A 114 12.44 5.55 4.68
C GLY A 114 13.07 4.88 5.91
N MET A 115 13.23 3.57 5.91
CA MET A 115 13.74 2.78 7.03
C MET A 115 15.10 3.28 7.56
N LEU A 116 15.99 3.75 6.68
CA LEU A 116 17.29 4.24 7.14
C LEU A 116 17.17 5.54 7.96
N SER A 117 16.20 6.37 7.66
CA SER A 117 15.85 7.54 8.48
C SER A 117 15.27 7.11 9.83
N GLY A 118 14.36 6.12 9.85
CA GLY A 118 13.82 5.51 11.07
C GLY A 118 14.93 4.93 11.96
N GLN A 119 15.82 4.13 11.38
CA GLN A 119 16.97 3.58 12.12
C GLN A 119 17.88 4.65 12.75
N ARG A 120 18.14 5.73 12.01
CA ARG A 120 18.92 6.86 12.56
C ARG A 120 18.18 7.56 13.71
N PHE A 121 16.87 7.74 13.56
CA PHE A 121 16.03 8.34 14.59
C PHE A 121 16.08 7.50 15.88
N ASP A 122 15.79 6.22 15.79
CA ASP A 122 15.76 5.31 16.94
C ASP A 122 17.14 5.17 17.60
N ARG A 123 18.20 5.09 16.80
CA ARG A 123 19.59 5.06 17.32
C ARG A 123 19.92 6.33 18.10
N GLU A 124 19.57 7.53 17.59
CA GLU A 124 19.80 8.80 18.29
C GLU A 124 18.97 8.89 19.58
N LEU A 125 17.71 8.50 19.53
CA LEU A 125 16.85 8.46 20.71
C LEU A 125 17.41 7.52 21.78
N THR A 126 17.76 6.30 21.40
CA THR A 126 18.20 5.24 22.31
C THR A 126 19.58 5.49 22.90
N THR A 127 20.54 6.02 22.11
CA THR A 127 21.94 6.18 22.56
C THR A 127 22.25 7.56 23.13
N LYS A 128 21.53 8.62 22.71
CA LYS A 128 21.80 10.01 23.06
C LYS A 128 20.68 10.68 23.85
N GLY A 129 19.54 10.00 24.02
CA GLY A 129 18.34 10.56 24.67
C GLY A 129 17.75 11.79 23.96
N ARG A 130 18.16 12.04 22.72
CA ARG A 130 17.67 13.16 21.89
C ARG A 130 17.52 12.68 20.45
N TYR A 131 16.62 13.32 19.71
CA TYR A 131 16.26 12.93 18.35
C TYR A 131 16.06 14.15 17.44
N ARG A 132 16.19 13.92 16.16
CA ARG A 132 15.88 14.89 15.10
C ARG A 132 14.53 14.53 14.47
N GLY A 133 13.48 15.29 14.79
CA GLY A 133 12.10 15.00 14.36
C GLY A 133 11.92 14.88 12.85
N HIS A 134 12.74 15.59 12.03
CA HIS A 134 12.64 15.48 10.56
C HIS A 134 13.01 14.08 10.02
N LEU A 135 13.78 13.28 10.76
CA LEU A 135 14.08 11.90 10.36
C LEU A 135 12.81 11.04 10.38
N LEU A 136 11.93 11.25 11.36
CA LEU A 136 10.65 10.54 11.42
C LEU A 136 9.71 10.94 10.28
N LEU A 137 9.78 12.19 9.80
CA LEU A 137 8.96 12.64 8.66
C LEU A 137 9.38 12.00 7.32
N ASN A 138 10.56 11.40 7.22
CA ASN A 138 11.02 10.67 6.05
C ASN A 138 10.76 9.15 6.15
N HIS A 139 10.45 8.65 7.35
CA HIS A 139 10.29 7.22 7.59
C HIS A 139 9.02 6.63 6.95
N PRO A 140 7.82 7.28 7.00
CA PRO A 140 6.61 6.68 6.48
C PRO A 140 6.69 6.35 4.99
N LEU A 141 6.09 5.23 4.61
CA LEU A 141 6.12 4.70 3.24
C LEU A 141 5.60 5.68 2.19
N HIS A 142 4.52 6.42 2.50
CA HIS A 142 3.90 7.36 1.56
C HIS A 142 4.84 8.50 1.14
N VAL A 143 5.89 8.79 1.92
CA VAL A 143 6.87 9.82 1.56
C VAL A 143 7.57 9.50 0.23
N CYS A 144 7.64 8.23 -0.15
CA CYS A 144 8.21 7.83 -1.43
C CYS A 144 7.44 8.39 -2.62
N VAL A 145 6.11 8.32 -2.62
CA VAL A 145 5.29 8.94 -3.70
C VAL A 145 5.28 10.46 -3.59
N ASP A 146 5.40 11.02 -2.40
CA ASP A 146 5.51 12.48 -2.20
C ASP A 146 6.79 13.03 -2.83
N GLU A 147 7.93 12.36 -2.66
CA GLU A 147 9.21 12.74 -3.26
C GLU A 147 9.18 12.59 -4.80
N LEU A 148 8.55 11.52 -5.32
CA LEU A 148 8.36 11.34 -6.77
C LEU A 148 7.41 12.41 -7.34
N THR A 149 6.33 12.74 -6.66
CA THR A 149 5.44 13.84 -7.04
C THR A 149 6.19 15.18 -7.05
N THR A 150 7.04 15.41 -6.03
CA THR A 150 7.86 16.64 -5.94
C THR A 150 8.87 16.73 -7.08
N GLU A 151 9.46 15.60 -7.51
CA GLU A 151 10.44 15.56 -8.61
C GLU A 151 9.80 15.78 -9.97
N PHE A 152 8.69 15.04 -10.25
CA PHE A 152 8.14 14.97 -11.62
C PHE A 152 6.87 15.80 -11.82
N GLY A 153 6.24 16.27 -10.75
CA GLY A 153 5.04 17.10 -10.84
C GLY A 153 3.76 16.35 -11.24
N PHE A 154 3.72 15.02 -11.16
CA PHE A 154 2.54 14.22 -11.49
C PHE A 154 1.48 14.32 -10.41
N LEU A 155 0.23 14.59 -10.81
CA LEU A 155 -0.88 14.94 -9.92
C LEU A 155 -2.05 13.94 -9.97
N GLY A 156 -1.92 12.88 -10.78
CA GLY A 156 -2.93 11.84 -10.92
C GLY A 156 -3.02 10.90 -9.72
N PRO A 157 -3.64 9.72 -9.92
CA PRO A 157 -3.80 8.70 -8.88
C PRO A 157 -2.47 8.27 -8.26
N ARG A 158 -2.45 8.06 -6.94
CA ARG A 158 -1.22 7.67 -6.25
C ARG A 158 -1.48 6.72 -5.08
N ALA A 159 -0.55 5.80 -4.86
CA ALA A 159 -0.55 4.87 -3.74
C ALA A 159 0.85 4.29 -3.49
N VAL A 160 1.12 3.87 -2.26
CA VAL A 160 2.22 2.96 -1.93
C VAL A 160 1.62 1.65 -1.42
N ILE A 161 1.93 0.56 -2.10
CA ILE A 161 1.58 -0.79 -1.68
C ILE A 161 2.71 -1.34 -0.82
N SER A 162 2.36 -1.94 0.32
CA SER A 162 3.34 -2.52 1.25
C SER A 162 2.92 -3.89 1.72
N THR A 163 3.10 -4.87 0.84
CA THR A 163 2.77 -6.28 1.05
C THR A 163 4.02 -7.15 1.06
N ALA A 164 5.06 -6.69 1.78
CA ALA A 164 6.37 -7.33 1.81
C ALA A 164 6.87 -7.63 0.38
N CYS A 165 7.31 -8.87 0.07
CA CYS A 165 7.94 -9.22 -1.20
C CYS A 165 7.01 -9.10 -2.43
N THR A 166 5.68 -9.01 -2.25
CA THR A 166 4.71 -8.82 -3.35
C THR A 166 4.38 -7.36 -3.61
N ALA A 167 4.96 -6.42 -2.87
CA ALA A 167 4.54 -5.01 -2.87
C ALA A 167 4.52 -4.39 -4.27
N SER A 168 5.61 -4.45 -5.01
CA SER A 168 5.68 -3.86 -6.36
C SER A 168 4.93 -4.66 -7.42
N THR A 169 4.77 -5.96 -7.25
CA THR A 169 3.90 -6.79 -8.11
C THR A 169 2.45 -6.34 -8.02
N ILE A 170 1.95 -6.12 -6.80
CA ILE A 170 0.58 -5.62 -6.56
C ILE A 170 0.46 -4.17 -7.01
N ALA A 171 1.49 -3.34 -6.82
CA ALA A 171 1.51 -1.96 -7.30
C ALA A 171 1.33 -1.87 -8.84
N LEU A 172 2.04 -2.73 -9.59
CA LEU A 172 1.89 -2.86 -11.04
C LEU A 172 0.47 -3.31 -11.42
N GLY A 173 -0.09 -4.27 -10.69
CA GLY A 173 -1.48 -4.71 -10.89
C GLY A 173 -2.50 -3.59 -10.64
N HIS A 174 -2.36 -2.86 -9.54
CA HIS A 174 -3.24 -1.72 -9.24
C HIS A 174 -3.10 -0.59 -10.27
N ALA A 175 -1.89 -0.35 -10.78
CA ALA A 175 -1.67 0.60 -11.87
C ALA A 175 -2.43 0.22 -13.15
N VAL A 176 -2.52 -1.08 -13.48
CA VAL A 176 -3.37 -1.58 -14.59
C VAL A 176 -4.84 -1.26 -14.36
N ASP A 177 -5.35 -1.46 -13.13
CA ASP A 177 -6.74 -1.15 -12.80
C ASP A 177 -7.06 0.33 -12.96
N VAL A 178 -6.15 1.21 -12.50
CA VAL A 178 -6.27 2.67 -12.62
C VAL A 178 -6.33 3.13 -14.08
N ILE A 179 -5.49 2.57 -14.96
CA ILE A 179 -5.52 2.85 -16.41
C ILE A 179 -6.82 2.34 -17.02
N ARG A 180 -7.23 1.11 -16.70
CA ARG A 180 -8.47 0.50 -17.20
C ARG A 180 -9.74 1.21 -16.74
N ALA A 181 -9.73 1.72 -15.52
CA ALA A 181 -10.81 2.56 -15.00
C ALA A 181 -10.85 3.97 -15.63
N GLY A 182 -9.88 4.31 -16.48
CA GLY A 182 -9.78 5.63 -17.10
C GLY A 182 -9.41 6.76 -16.14
N GLN A 183 -8.92 6.44 -14.95
CA GLN A 183 -8.50 7.45 -13.96
C GLN A 183 -7.15 8.08 -14.30
N ALA A 184 -6.29 7.35 -15.00
CA ALA A 184 -5.05 7.82 -15.59
C ALA A 184 -4.86 7.25 -17.00
N ASP A 185 -4.01 7.91 -17.79
CA ASP A 185 -3.58 7.42 -19.11
C ASP A 185 -2.17 6.84 -19.05
N ILE A 186 -1.41 7.28 -18.03
CA ILE A 186 -0.04 6.85 -17.74
C ILE A 186 0.07 6.62 -16.23
N VAL A 187 0.79 5.58 -15.84
CA VAL A 187 1.18 5.34 -14.43
C VAL A 187 2.66 4.98 -14.35
N LEU A 188 3.42 5.75 -13.59
CA LEU A 188 4.75 5.36 -13.14
C LEU A 188 4.57 4.35 -12.00
N SER A 189 5.04 3.11 -12.21
CA SER A 189 4.87 2.02 -11.26
C SER A 189 6.12 1.16 -11.13
N GLY A 190 6.15 0.26 -10.16
CA GLY A 190 7.30 -0.56 -9.83
C GLY A 190 7.57 -0.54 -8.33
N GLY A 191 8.85 -0.57 -7.95
CA GLY A 191 9.16 -0.51 -6.53
C GLY A 191 10.62 -0.28 -6.20
N MET A 192 10.87 0.02 -4.93
CA MET A 192 12.20 0.28 -4.38
C MET A 192 12.26 -0.10 -2.90
N ASP A 193 13.40 -0.60 -2.48
CA ASP A 193 13.76 -0.73 -1.06
C ASP A 193 15.28 -0.55 -0.86
N PRO A 194 15.71 0.10 0.24
CA PRO A 194 17.10 0.22 0.60
C PRO A 194 17.57 -1.03 1.35
N LEU A 195 18.86 -1.33 1.27
CA LEU A 195 19.50 -2.29 2.17
C LEU A 195 19.57 -1.68 3.57
N SER A 196 18.96 -2.33 4.56
CA SER A 196 18.93 -1.87 5.94
C SER A 196 19.48 -2.89 6.92
N GLU A 197 20.22 -2.42 7.93
CA GLU A 197 20.71 -3.27 9.02
C GLU A 197 19.53 -3.91 9.77
N PHE A 198 18.39 -3.24 9.85
CA PHE A 198 17.16 -3.73 10.45
C PHE A 198 16.64 -5.01 9.78
N SER A 199 16.40 -4.99 8.47
CA SER A 199 15.93 -6.16 7.74
C SER A 199 16.99 -7.27 7.70
N PHE A 200 18.27 -6.89 7.55
CA PHE A 200 19.40 -7.83 7.58
C PHE A 200 19.48 -8.58 8.92
N ALA A 201 19.36 -7.86 10.05
CA ALA A 201 19.28 -8.45 11.37
C ALA A 201 18.06 -9.37 11.54
N GLY A 202 16.90 -8.92 11.04
CA GLY A 202 15.66 -9.68 11.10
C GLY A 202 15.77 -11.04 10.41
N PHE A 203 16.19 -11.07 9.16
CA PHE A 203 16.37 -12.34 8.44
C PHE A 203 17.50 -13.20 9.05
N SER A 204 18.57 -12.59 9.57
CA SER A 204 19.62 -13.30 10.29
C SER A 204 19.11 -13.96 11.56
N SER A 205 18.27 -13.29 12.35
CA SER A 205 17.67 -13.83 13.58
C SER A 205 16.76 -15.03 13.29
N MET A 206 16.07 -15.03 12.16
CA MET A 206 15.22 -16.13 11.69
C MET A 206 16.02 -17.34 11.14
N LYS A 207 17.34 -17.22 10.99
CA LYS A 207 18.22 -18.25 10.42
C LYS A 207 17.86 -18.67 8.99
N ASN A 208 17.30 -17.76 8.21
CA ASN A 208 16.88 -17.99 6.82
C ASN A 208 17.90 -17.48 5.79
N VAL A 209 19.04 -16.96 6.25
CA VAL A 209 20.10 -16.40 5.40
C VAL A 209 21.20 -17.41 5.11
N SER A 210 21.80 -17.29 3.91
CA SER A 210 22.98 -18.06 3.53
C SER A 210 24.28 -17.30 3.83
N ALA A 211 25.35 -18.00 4.16
CA ALA A 211 26.70 -17.44 4.25
C ALA A 211 27.34 -17.24 2.85
N TYR A 212 26.77 -17.84 1.83
CA TYR A 212 27.14 -17.76 0.42
C TYR A 212 26.05 -17.01 -0.37
N PRO A 213 26.33 -16.50 -1.58
CA PRO A 213 25.29 -15.96 -2.43
C PRO A 213 24.13 -16.94 -2.59
N CYS A 214 22.90 -16.45 -2.49
CA CYS A 214 21.73 -17.31 -2.59
C CYS A 214 21.70 -18.04 -3.95
N ALA A 215 21.28 -19.30 -3.91
CA ALA A 215 21.20 -20.20 -5.06
C ALA A 215 19.74 -20.70 -5.17
N PRO A 216 18.84 -19.93 -5.84
CA PRO A 216 17.45 -20.35 -5.99
C PRO A 216 17.34 -21.73 -6.62
N PHE A 217 16.48 -22.58 -6.04
CA PHE A 217 16.23 -23.98 -6.45
C PHE A 217 17.45 -24.91 -6.39
N SER A 218 18.57 -24.43 -5.83
CA SER A 218 19.84 -25.12 -5.78
C SER A 218 20.46 -25.05 -4.37
N GLU A 219 21.63 -25.65 -4.19
CA GLU A 219 22.44 -25.51 -2.98
C GLU A 219 23.47 -24.37 -3.14
N PRO A 220 23.83 -23.66 -2.06
CA PRO A 220 23.37 -23.83 -0.67
C PRO A 220 22.01 -23.19 -0.38
N ILE A 221 21.34 -23.67 0.69
CA ILE A 221 20.04 -23.16 1.16
C ILE A 221 20.22 -21.83 1.89
N GLY A 222 19.32 -20.88 1.62
CA GLY A 222 19.17 -19.62 2.32
C GLY A 222 19.09 -18.43 1.37
N LEU A 223 18.41 -17.40 1.81
CA LEU A 223 18.30 -16.15 1.05
C LEU A 223 19.52 -15.25 1.29
N THR A 224 19.74 -14.32 0.39
CA THR A 224 20.61 -13.14 0.56
C THR A 224 19.74 -11.90 0.40
N THR A 225 19.80 -10.95 1.33
CA THR A 225 19.09 -9.66 1.19
C THR A 225 19.77 -8.77 0.14
N GLY A 226 19.01 -7.90 -0.49
CA GLY A 226 19.51 -6.92 -1.44
C GLY A 226 18.74 -5.61 -1.38
N GLU A 227 19.21 -4.61 -2.10
CA GLU A 227 18.54 -3.35 -2.34
C GLU A 227 18.37 -3.07 -3.83
N GLY A 228 17.46 -2.19 -4.17
CA GLY A 228 17.30 -1.75 -5.55
C GLY A 228 16.01 -0.99 -5.80
N ALA A 229 15.90 -0.53 -7.04
CA ALA A 229 14.68 0.01 -7.61
C ALA A 229 14.50 -0.55 -9.03
N GLY A 230 13.26 -0.93 -9.35
CA GLY A 230 12.82 -1.27 -10.70
C GLY A 230 11.52 -0.53 -10.99
N MET A 231 11.58 0.42 -11.93
CA MET A 231 10.48 1.30 -12.27
C MET A 231 10.06 1.11 -13.73
N LEU A 232 8.76 1.11 -13.96
CA LEU A 232 8.14 0.91 -15.26
C LEU A 232 7.16 2.06 -15.53
N VAL A 233 7.10 2.49 -16.78
CA VAL A 233 6.02 3.34 -17.27
C VAL A 233 4.97 2.46 -17.90
N LEU A 234 3.80 2.44 -17.30
CA LEU A 234 2.60 1.80 -17.85
C LEU A 234 1.77 2.86 -18.55
N GLU A 235 1.29 2.56 -19.75
CA GLU A 235 0.58 3.50 -20.59
C GLU A 235 -0.61 2.82 -21.28
N ASP A 236 -1.69 3.57 -21.47
CA ASP A 236 -2.79 3.13 -22.34
C ASP A 236 -2.23 2.73 -23.72
N MET A 237 -2.57 1.52 -24.20
CA MET A 237 -2.01 0.94 -25.40
C MET A 237 -2.28 1.78 -26.65
N ASP A 238 -3.51 2.31 -26.77
CA ASP A 238 -3.89 3.11 -27.94
C ASP A 238 -3.12 4.43 -27.97
N ARG A 239 -2.89 5.01 -26.79
CA ARG A 239 -2.05 6.21 -26.65
C ARG A 239 -0.59 5.90 -27.02
N ALA A 240 -0.03 4.80 -26.52
CA ALA A 240 1.35 4.39 -26.81
C ALA A 240 1.56 4.15 -28.31
N LEU A 241 0.63 3.47 -28.98
CA LEU A 241 0.64 3.24 -30.42
C LEU A 241 0.50 4.55 -31.22
N ALA A 242 -0.39 5.45 -30.79
CA ALA A 242 -0.62 6.73 -31.48
C ALA A 242 0.62 7.63 -31.47
N ARG A 243 1.43 7.61 -30.40
CA ARG A 243 2.69 8.38 -30.33
C ARG A 243 3.91 7.63 -30.86
N GLY A 244 3.73 6.38 -31.33
CA GLY A 244 4.80 5.60 -31.95
C GLY A 244 5.95 5.25 -31.00
N THR A 245 5.71 5.17 -29.69
CA THR A 245 6.75 4.85 -28.72
C THR A 245 7.08 3.36 -28.72
N ARG A 246 8.27 3.03 -28.22
CA ARG A 246 8.64 1.63 -27.99
C ARG A 246 7.71 0.99 -26.98
N ILE A 247 7.26 -0.22 -27.27
CA ILE A 247 6.49 -1.07 -26.36
C ILE A 247 7.33 -2.31 -26.06
N TYR A 248 7.73 -2.48 -24.79
CA TYR A 248 8.51 -3.64 -24.35
C TYR A 248 7.65 -4.90 -24.24
N ALA A 249 6.48 -4.75 -23.65
CA ALA A 249 5.48 -5.80 -23.50
C ALA A 249 4.11 -5.16 -23.19
N GLU A 250 3.05 -5.94 -23.29
CA GLU A 250 1.75 -5.68 -22.71
C GLU A 250 1.72 -6.29 -21.31
N LEU A 251 1.32 -5.55 -20.27
CA LEU A 251 0.93 -6.12 -19.00
C LEU A 251 -0.54 -6.52 -19.10
N VAL A 252 -0.75 -7.84 -19.37
CA VAL A 252 -2.05 -8.38 -19.79
C VAL A 252 -3.02 -8.46 -18.63
N HIS A 253 -2.58 -9.00 -17.48
CA HIS A 253 -3.41 -9.12 -16.28
C HIS A 253 -2.57 -9.46 -15.06
N TYR A 254 -3.22 -9.44 -13.89
CA TYR A 254 -2.65 -9.89 -12.64
C TYR A 254 -3.71 -10.60 -11.79
N ALA A 255 -3.27 -11.37 -10.81
CA ALA A 255 -4.16 -11.90 -9.80
C ALA A 255 -3.48 -12.03 -8.44
N LEU A 256 -4.30 -11.99 -7.40
CA LEU A 256 -3.91 -12.01 -6.00
C LEU A 256 -4.59 -13.15 -5.27
N SER A 257 -3.90 -13.72 -4.28
CA SER A 257 -4.50 -14.61 -3.30
C SER A 257 -3.77 -14.54 -1.96
N ALA A 258 -4.39 -15.07 -0.92
CA ALA A 258 -3.76 -15.24 0.38
C ALA A 258 -3.76 -16.70 0.80
N ASP A 259 -2.68 -17.14 1.47
CA ASP A 259 -2.57 -18.48 2.02
C ASP A 259 -3.44 -18.67 3.26
N ALA A 260 -3.59 -17.62 4.07
CA ALA A 260 -4.24 -17.67 5.39
C ALA A 260 -3.73 -18.85 6.24
N TYR A 261 -2.43 -19.13 6.18
CA TYR A 261 -1.79 -20.30 6.77
C TYR A 261 -0.83 -19.96 7.91
N HIS A 262 0.22 -19.18 7.63
CA HIS A 262 1.26 -18.84 8.59
C HIS A 262 1.86 -17.45 8.29
N PRO A 263 2.31 -16.67 9.30
CA PRO A 263 2.85 -15.32 9.07
C PRO A 263 4.08 -15.25 8.16
N THR A 264 4.93 -16.28 8.14
CA THR A 264 6.23 -16.25 7.44
C THR A 264 6.50 -17.43 6.52
N SER A 265 5.71 -18.51 6.60
CA SER A 265 5.91 -19.72 5.79
C SER A 265 4.79 -19.86 4.76
N PRO A 266 5.11 -20.24 3.51
CA PRO A 266 4.09 -20.52 2.51
C PRO A 266 3.24 -21.74 2.90
N ASP A 267 2.03 -21.83 2.38
CA ASP A 267 1.19 -23.02 2.49
C ASP A 267 1.82 -24.15 1.66
N PRO A 268 2.30 -25.25 2.30
CA PRO A 268 2.96 -26.33 1.59
C PRO A 268 2.05 -27.07 0.61
N THR A 269 0.74 -26.88 0.68
CA THR A 269 -0.20 -27.44 -0.32
C THR A 269 -0.12 -26.73 -1.67
N ALA A 270 0.42 -25.52 -1.72
CA ALA A 270 0.60 -24.67 -2.91
C ALA A 270 -0.71 -24.31 -3.64
N GLN A 271 -1.89 -24.52 -3.01
CA GLN A 271 -3.19 -24.36 -3.71
C GLN A 271 -3.50 -22.88 -4.00
N ASN A 272 -3.17 -21.96 -3.06
CA ASN A 272 -3.48 -20.56 -3.25
C ASN A 272 -2.55 -19.88 -4.26
N GLN A 273 -1.26 -20.24 -4.25
CA GLN A 273 -0.29 -19.80 -5.26
C GLN A 273 -0.69 -20.27 -6.66
N LYS A 274 -1.06 -21.59 -6.79
CA LYS A 274 -1.60 -22.15 -8.03
C LYS A 274 -2.83 -21.38 -8.48
N ARG A 275 -3.77 -21.09 -7.58
CA ARG A 275 -4.99 -20.35 -7.89
C ARG A 275 -4.69 -18.96 -8.43
N ALA A 276 -3.77 -18.22 -7.79
CA ALA A 276 -3.36 -16.89 -8.28
C ALA A 276 -2.82 -16.97 -9.72
N MET A 277 -1.97 -17.96 -10.04
CA MET A 277 -1.42 -18.11 -11.40
C MET A 277 -2.52 -18.45 -12.40
N LEU A 278 -3.38 -19.42 -12.11
CA LEU A 278 -4.47 -19.82 -13.00
C LEU A 278 -5.46 -18.67 -13.21
N GLU A 279 -5.76 -17.89 -12.16
CA GLU A 279 -6.67 -16.75 -12.27
C GLU A 279 -6.07 -15.61 -13.09
N ALA A 280 -4.76 -15.30 -12.93
CA ALA A 280 -4.07 -14.31 -13.74
C ALA A 280 -4.10 -14.69 -15.25
N LEU A 281 -3.87 -15.95 -15.58
CA LEU A 281 -3.94 -16.48 -16.95
C LEU A 281 -5.37 -16.44 -17.47
N ARG A 282 -6.33 -16.95 -16.71
CA ARG A 282 -7.75 -16.98 -17.07
C ARG A 282 -8.32 -15.59 -17.35
N CYS A 283 -8.10 -14.64 -16.44
CA CYS A 283 -8.58 -13.27 -16.60
C CYS A 283 -7.83 -12.52 -17.70
N GLY A 284 -6.56 -12.86 -17.95
CA GLY A 284 -5.77 -12.39 -19.10
C GLY A 284 -6.16 -13.03 -20.44
N ASN A 285 -7.10 -13.96 -20.43
CA ASN A 285 -7.52 -14.76 -21.60
C ASN A 285 -6.33 -15.44 -22.28
N ILE A 286 -5.42 -16.00 -21.46
CA ILE A 286 -4.22 -16.74 -21.83
C ILE A 286 -4.43 -18.21 -21.43
N ARG A 287 -4.15 -19.13 -22.37
CA ARG A 287 -4.12 -20.55 -22.04
C ARG A 287 -2.80 -20.92 -21.36
N VAL A 288 -2.83 -21.94 -20.53
CA VAL A 288 -1.63 -22.43 -19.82
C VAL A 288 -0.53 -22.87 -20.81
N ASP A 289 -0.92 -23.41 -21.96
CA ASP A 289 0.01 -23.86 -23.02
C ASP A 289 0.66 -22.72 -23.83
N GLU A 290 0.18 -21.48 -23.68
CA GLU A 290 0.80 -20.31 -24.32
C GLU A 290 1.97 -19.72 -23.49
N VAL A 291 2.19 -20.17 -22.25
CA VAL A 291 3.28 -19.65 -21.40
C VAL A 291 4.63 -20.20 -21.85
N ASP A 292 5.56 -19.30 -22.17
CA ASP A 292 6.92 -19.63 -22.65
C ASP A 292 7.99 -19.50 -21.56
N TYR A 293 7.75 -18.71 -20.50
CA TYR A 293 8.73 -18.40 -19.47
C TYR A 293 8.07 -18.03 -18.14
N VAL A 294 8.69 -18.43 -17.02
CA VAL A 294 8.30 -18.02 -15.67
C VAL A 294 9.48 -17.34 -14.97
N ASN A 295 9.30 -16.09 -14.61
CA ASN A 295 10.16 -15.39 -13.66
C ASN A 295 9.65 -15.72 -12.26
N ALA A 296 10.41 -16.54 -11.55
CA ALA A 296 10.00 -17.13 -10.29
C ALA A 296 10.34 -16.24 -9.09
N HIS A 297 9.59 -16.41 -8.00
CA HIS A 297 9.94 -15.81 -6.73
C HIS A 297 11.31 -16.31 -6.21
N GLY A 298 11.57 -17.59 -6.25
CA GLY A 298 12.89 -18.22 -6.09
C GLY A 298 13.83 -17.55 -5.09
N THR A 299 13.56 -17.70 -3.78
CA THR A 299 14.34 -17.02 -2.73
C THR A 299 15.60 -17.76 -2.31
N GLY A 300 15.80 -19.00 -2.74
CA GLY A 300 16.86 -19.87 -2.25
C GLY A 300 16.54 -20.57 -0.93
N THR A 301 15.35 -20.32 -0.35
CA THR A 301 14.90 -21.02 0.87
C THR A 301 14.17 -22.32 0.52
N SER A 302 14.35 -23.37 1.33
CA SER A 302 13.76 -24.67 1.06
C SER A 302 12.23 -24.60 0.99
N GLY A 303 11.58 -23.91 1.93
CA GLY A 303 10.13 -23.83 1.99
C GLY A 303 9.51 -23.17 0.75
N ASN A 304 10.10 -22.06 0.29
CA ASN A 304 9.63 -21.37 -0.92
C ASN A 304 9.90 -22.21 -2.17
N ASP A 305 11.15 -22.61 -2.39
CA ASP A 305 11.56 -23.19 -3.67
C ASP A 305 10.84 -24.52 -3.95
N GLN A 306 10.61 -25.34 -2.93
CA GLN A 306 9.84 -26.58 -3.07
C GLN A 306 8.34 -26.31 -3.29
N THR A 307 7.77 -25.32 -2.60
CA THR A 307 6.36 -24.95 -2.79
C THR A 307 6.13 -24.37 -4.18
N GLU A 308 7.01 -23.47 -4.63
CA GLU A 308 6.95 -22.87 -5.96
C GLU A 308 7.12 -23.90 -7.09
N THR A 309 8.07 -24.83 -6.95
CA THR A 309 8.22 -25.96 -7.87
C THR A 309 6.93 -26.78 -7.98
N ARG A 310 6.28 -27.01 -6.82
CA ARG A 310 4.98 -27.73 -6.79
C ARG A 310 3.90 -26.93 -7.50
N VAL A 311 3.82 -25.61 -7.32
CA VAL A 311 2.88 -24.74 -8.08
C VAL A 311 3.05 -24.94 -9.57
N LEU A 312 4.30 -24.80 -10.06
CA LEU A 312 4.60 -24.92 -11.48
C LEU A 312 4.25 -26.32 -12.03
N SER A 313 4.58 -27.38 -11.29
CA SER A 313 4.23 -28.74 -11.66
C SER A 313 2.70 -28.95 -11.72
N MET A 314 1.95 -28.36 -10.76
CA MET A 314 0.49 -28.48 -10.75
C MET A 314 -0.21 -27.66 -11.83
N VAL A 315 0.37 -26.53 -12.26
CA VAL A 315 -0.20 -25.68 -13.32
C VAL A 315 0.12 -26.22 -14.70
N PHE A 316 1.38 -26.58 -14.95
CA PHE A 316 1.86 -26.92 -16.28
C PHE A 316 1.86 -28.43 -16.59
N GLY A 317 1.66 -29.30 -15.59
CA GLY A 317 1.64 -30.76 -15.78
C GLY A 317 2.94 -31.27 -16.44
N ASP A 318 2.82 -32.09 -17.48
CA ASP A 318 3.94 -32.66 -18.20
C ASP A 318 4.83 -31.60 -18.90
N ARG A 319 4.29 -30.41 -19.18
CA ARG A 319 5.06 -29.29 -19.76
C ARG A 319 5.98 -28.60 -18.74
N ALA A 320 5.80 -28.81 -17.43
CA ALA A 320 6.56 -28.12 -16.40
C ALA A 320 8.09 -28.22 -16.57
N GLN A 321 8.59 -29.36 -17.09
CA GLN A 321 10.02 -29.58 -17.35
C GLN A 321 10.51 -28.89 -18.64
N GLN A 322 9.61 -28.41 -19.48
CA GLN A 322 9.94 -27.80 -20.77
C GLN A 322 9.89 -26.27 -20.71
N ILE A 323 9.26 -25.70 -19.68
CA ILE A 323 9.13 -24.26 -19.52
C ILE A 323 10.34 -23.77 -18.71
N PRO A 324 11.16 -22.88 -19.28
CA PRO A 324 12.26 -22.27 -18.53
C PRO A 324 11.73 -21.45 -17.35
N VAL A 325 12.34 -21.65 -16.21
CA VAL A 325 12.06 -20.93 -14.94
C VAL A 325 13.34 -20.28 -14.48
N SER A 326 13.35 -19.01 -14.09
CA SER A 326 14.55 -18.44 -13.50
C SER A 326 14.23 -17.45 -12.38
N SER A 327 15.18 -17.25 -11.47
CA SER A 327 15.09 -16.24 -10.43
C SER A 327 16.29 -15.31 -10.46
N VAL A 328 16.04 -14.01 -10.60
CA VAL A 328 17.07 -12.96 -10.58
C VAL A 328 17.70 -12.75 -9.21
N LYS A 329 17.10 -13.31 -8.15
CA LYS A 329 17.60 -13.17 -6.77
C LYS A 329 18.96 -13.84 -6.56
N GLY A 330 19.33 -14.84 -7.37
CA GLY A 330 20.68 -15.39 -7.39
C GLY A 330 21.73 -14.33 -7.72
N ALA A 331 21.41 -13.39 -8.61
CA ALA A 331 22.33 -12.34 -9.03
C ALA A 331 22.26 -11.08 -8.15
N LEU A 332 21.06 -10.69 -7.69
CA LEU A 332 20.80 -9.40 -7.04
C LEU A 332 20.61 -9.48 -5.53
N GLY A 333 20.42 -10.68 -4.99
CA GLY A 333 19.81 -10.84 -3.67
C GLY A 333 18.30 -10.54 -3.71
N HIS A 334 17.64 -10.72 -2.58
CA HIS A 334 16.23 -10.43 -2.43
C HIS A 334 16.02 -8.94 -2.12
N THR A 335 15.54 -8.16 -3.08
CA THR A 335 15.33 -6.72 -2.98
C THR A 335 14.00 -6.33 -2.30
N LEU A 336 13.42 -7.25 -1.53
CA LEU A 336 12.22 -7.08 -0.70
C LEU A 336 11.02 -6.51 -1.51
N GLY A 337 10.50 -5.35 -1.13
CA GLY A 337 9.37 -4.72 -1.83
C GLY A 337 9.67 -4.25 -3.25
N ALA A 338 10.94 -4.05 -3.60
CA ALA A 338 11.36 -3.76 -4.97
C ALA A 338 11.37 -4.98 -5.90
N ALA A 339 11.33 -6.20 -5.34
CA ALA A 339 11.56 -7.44 -6.09
C ALA A 339 10.65 -7.56 -7.32
N GLY A 340 9.34 -7.41 -7.15
CA GLY A 340 8.40 -7.54 -8.25
C GLY A 340 8.57 -6.48 -9.36
N GLY A 341 9.02 -5.25 -9.00
CA GLY A 341 9.32 -4.21 -9.99
C GLY A 341 10.54 -4.56 -10.84
N VAL A 342 11.63 -5.00 -10.20
CA VAL A 342 12.86 -5.46 -10.89
C VAL A 342 12.55 -6.71 -11.72
N GLU A 343 11.79 -7.65 -11.21
CA GLU A 343 11.41 -8.90 -11.88
C GLU A 343 10.46 -8.66 -13.05
N ALA A 344 9.49 -7.76 -12.92
CA ALA A 344 8.61 -7.36 -14.02
C ALA A 344 9.39 -6.64 -15.14
N LEU A 345 10.35 -5.77 -14.78
CA LEU A 345 11.25 -5.12 -15.73
C LEU A 345 12.07 -6.17 -16.49
N VAL A 346 12.69 -7.13 -15.80
CA VAL A 346 13.48 -8.22 -16.41
C VAL A 346 12.56 -9.10 -17.29
N THR A 347 11.34 -9.37 -16.86
CA THR A 347 10.36 -10.15 -17.64
C THR A 347 9.94 -9.40 -18.92
N ALA A 348 9.71 -8.09 -18.85
CA ALA A 348 9.42 -7.26 -20.03
C ALA A 348 10.59 -7.27 -21.03
N LEU A 349 11.84 -7.18 -20.53
CA LEU A 349 13.03 -7.30 -21.37
C LEU A 349 13.19 -8.71 -21.96
N SER A 350 12.79 -9.75 -21.27
CA SER A 350 12.78 -11.14 -21.78
C SER A 350 11.81 -11.29 -22.94
N VAL A 351 10.59 -10.74 -22.80
CA VAL A 351 9.57 -10.71 -23.87
C VAL A 351 10.08 -9.91 -25.09
N HIS A 352 10.70 -8.74 -24.84
CA HIS A 352 11.17 -7.86 -25.91
C HIS A 352 12.35 -8.43 -26.66
N ASN A 353 13.35 -8.99 -25.96
CA ASN A 353 14.63 -9.40 -26.55
C ASN A 353 14.65 -10.88 -26.96
N GLY A 354 13.66 -11.70 -26.57
CA GLY A 354 13.69 -13.14 -26.79
C GLY A 354 14.88 -13.82 -26.09
N VAL A 355 15.13 -13.43 -24.82
CA VAL A 355 16.20 -14.00 -24.00
C VAL A 355 15.65 -14.27 -22.60
N VAL A 356 15.79 -15.49 -22.12
CA VAL A 356 15.49 -15.89 -20.76
C VAL A 356 16.72 -15.70 -19.89
N PRO A 357 16.65 -14.89 -18.80
CA PRO A 357 17.78 -14.68 -17.91
C PRO A 357 18.06 -15.93 -17.07
N PRO A 358 19.31 -16.10 -16.57
CA PRO A 358 19.68 -17.29 -15.79
C PRO A 358 19.25 -17.16 -14.31
N THR A 359 19.22 -18.33 -13.64
CA THR A 359 19.35 -18.45 -12.20
C THR A 359 20.84 -18.55 -11.86
N VAL A 360 21.40 -17.46 -11.36
CA VAL A 360 22.84 -17.38 -11.04
C VAL A 360 23.15 -18.13 -9.74
N ASN A 361 24.37 -18.60 -9.58
CA ASN A 361 24.90 -19.43 -8.47
C ASN A 361 24.26 -20.83 -8.40
N PHE A 362 23.65 -21.30 -9.46
CA PHE A 362 23.08 -22.64 -9.52
C PHE A 362 24.19 -23.69 -9.62
N THR A 363 24.23 -24.61 -8.66
CA THR A 363 25.25 -25.69 -8.61
C THR A 363 24.60 -27.06 -8.80
N THR A 364 23.79 -27.48 -7.84
CA THR A 364 23.12 -28.79 -7.84
C THR A 364 21.64 -28.57 -7.55
N PRO A 365 20.72 -29.15 -8.35
CA PRO A 365 19.29 -29.03 -8.10
C PRO A 365 18.94 -29.48 -6.68
N ARG A 366 18.15 -28.66 -5.97
CA ARG A 366 17.66 -29.03 -4.64
C ARG A 366 16.69 -30.19 -4.74
N GLN A 367 16.70 -31.06 -3.74
CA GLN A 367 15.72 -32.14 -3.65
C GLN A 367 14.29 -31.58 -3.74
N GLY A 368 13.50 -32.13 -4.65
CA GLY A 368 12.13 -31.69 -4.91
C GLY A 368 12.00 -30.53 -5.92
N CYS A 369 13.10 -30.11 -6.54
CA CYS A 369 13.16 -29.05 -7.56
C CYS A 369 13.72 -29.60 -8.89
N PRO A 370 12.95 -30.41 -9.66
CA PRO A 370 13.44 -31.09 -10.88
C PRO A 370 13.15 -30.35 -12.20
N LEU A 371 12.85 -29.03 -12.18
CA LEU A 371 12.49 -28.26 -13.36
C LEU A 371 13.71 -27.67 -14.09
N ASP A 372 13.49 -27.02 -15.23
CA ASP A 372 14.52 -26.28 -15.96
C ASP A 372 14.68 -24.87 -15.38
N TYR A 373 15.66 -24.66 -14.52
CA TYR A 373 15.90 -23.38 -13.84
C TYR A 373 16.90 -22.46 -14.55
N VAL A 374 17.24 -22.72 -15.79
CA VAL A 374 18.16 -21.91 -16.62
C VAL A 374 19.47 -21.60 -15.86
N PRO A 375 20.31 -22.59 -15.58
CA PRO A 375 21.47 -22.40 -14.68
C PRO A 375 22.56 -21.51 -15.29
N ASN A 376 22.95 -20.48 -14.57
CA ASN A 376 24.14 -19.60 -14.69
C ASN A 376 24.32 -18.80 -16.00
N GLU A 377 23.74 -19.20 -17.10
CA GLU A 377 23.85 -18.50 -18.40
C GLU A 377 22.46 -18.27 -19.02
N GLY A 378 22.24 -17.05 -19.55
CA GLY A 378 20.99 -16.70 -20.23
C GLY A 378 20.81 -17.50 -21.54
N ARG A 379 19.56 -17.80 -21.86
CA ARG A 379 19.18 -18.60 -23.01
C ARG A 379 18.44 -17.77 -24.04
N LYS A 380 18.90 -17.76 -25.29
CA LYS A 380 18.14 -17.21 -26.41
C LYS A 380 16.96 -18.12 -26.74
N GLN A 381 15.77 -17.59 -26.56
CA GLN A 381 14.51 -18.29 -26.79
C GLN A 381 13.40 -17.26 -27.01
N PRO A 382 12.58 -17.37 -28.06
CA PRO A 382 11.40 -16.51 -28.20
C PRO A 382 10.49 -16.61 -26.97
N VAL A 383 10.06 -15.46 -26.45
CA VAL A 383 9.13 -15.36 -25.35
C VAL A 383 7.96 -14.50 -25.80
N THR A 384 6.81 -15.13 -26.02
CA THR A 384 5.56 -14.45 -26.38
C THR A 384 4.72 -14.13 -25.17
N VAL A 385 4.64 -15.06 -24.23
CA VAL A 385 3.91 -14.92 -22.97
C VAL A 385 4.84 -15.31 -21.81
N ALA A 386 4.93 -14.47 -20.82
CA ALA A 386 5.68 -14.72 -19.59
C ALA A 386 4.84 -14.47 -18.35
N VAL A 387 5.14 -15.20 -17.29
CA VAL A 387 4.56 -15.01 -15.96
C VAL A 387 5.65 -14.51 -15.01
N SER A 388 5.37 -13.49 -14.21
CA SER A 388 6.21 -13.06 -13.09
C SER A 388 5.43 -13.22 -11.79
N GLN A 389 5.99 -13.89 -10.78
CA GLN A 389 5.28 -14.21 -9.55
C GLN A 389 6.09 -13.91 -8.30
N ASN A 390 5.39 -13.47 -7.27
CA ASN A 390 5.96 -13.21 -5.95
C ASN A 390 5.08 -13.80 -4.85
N PHE A 391 5.75 -14.30 -3.81
CA PHE A 391 5.14 -14.81 -2.58
C PHE A 391 5.76 -14.10 -1.40
N ALA A 392 4.95 -13.75 -0.39
CA ALA A 392 5.40 -12.86 0.67
C ALA A 392 5.01 -13.32 2.08
N PHE A 393 5.70 -12.78 3.07
CA PHE A 393 5.27 -12.83 4.46
C PHE A 393 3.84 -12.31 4.57
N GLY A 394 3.04 -12.87 5.49
CA GLY A 394 1.60 -12.66 5.57
C GLY A 394 0.81 -13.61 4.67
N GLY A 395 1.50 -14.47 3.87
CA GLY A 395 0.88 -15.42 2.95
C GLY A 395 0.32 -14.78 1.69
N ASN A 396 0.85 -13.63 1.27
CA ASN A 396 0.40 -12.93 0.06
C ASN A 396 1.03 -13.54 -1.20
N ASN A 397 0.21 -13.78 -2.22
CA ASN A 397 0.62 -14.30 -3.51
C ASN A 397 0.16 -13.34 -4.60
N ALA A 398 1.07 -12.95 -5.47
CA ALA A 398 0.80 -12.06 -6.59
C ALA A 398 1.46 -12.57 -7.87
N VAL A 399 0.72 -12.54 -8.97
CA VAL A 399 1.14 -13.03 -10.28
C VAL A 399 0.80 -11.99 -11.34
N LEU A 400 1.79 -11.65 -12.18
CA LEU A 400 1.62 -10.82 -13.38
C LEU A 400 1.74 -11.69 -14.62
N VAL A 401 0.95 -11.39 -15.65
CA VAL A 401 1.08 -11.95 -16.99
C VAL A 401 1.49 -10.86 -17.95
N LEU A 402 2.66 -11.03 -18.57
CA LEU A 402 3.21 -10.15 -19.58
C LEU A 402 3.22 -10.86 -20.93
N ALA A 403 2.96 -10.14 -22.02
CA ALA A 403 2.99 -10.71 -23.34
C ALA A 403 3.47 -9.72 -24.39
N ARG A 404 3.88 -10.21 -25.55
CA ARG A 404 4.09 -9.36 -26.70
C ARG A 404 2.80 -8.65 -27.09
N HIS A 405 2.87 -7.36 -27.33
CA HIS A 405 1.69 -6.55 -27.68
C HIS A 405 1.10 -6.86 -29.05
N ASP A 406 1.92 -7.42 -29.97
CA ASP A 406 1.61 -7.77 -31.35
C ASP A 406 1.32 -9.28 -31.56
N ARG A 407 1.08 -10.03 -30.49
CA ARG A 407 0.80 -11.47 -30.58
C ARG A 407 -0.45 -11.76 -31.43
N PRO A 408 -0.44 -12.82 -32.30
CA PRO A 408 -1.52 -13.10 -33.23
C PRO A 408 -2.85 -13.47 -32.57
N GLU A 409 -2.81 -14.05 -31.38
CA GLU A 409 -3.97 -14.58 -30.64
C GLU A 409 -4.48 -13.62 -29.56
N SER A 410 -4.23 -12.30 -29.69
CA SER A 410 -4.76 -11.32 -28.73
C SER A 410 -6.29 -11.36 -28.71
N ARG A 411 -6.84 -11.91 -27.63
CA ARG A 411 -8.29 -11.99 -27.41
C ARG A 411 -8.75 -10.84 -26.54
N PRO A 412 -9.93 -10.24 -26.82
CA PRO A 412 -10.46 -9.20 -25.97
C PRO A 412 -10.64 -9.68 -24.53
N LEU A 413 -10.22 -8.85 -23.57
CA LEU A 413 -10.48 -9.09 -22.15
C LEU A 413 -11.98 -8.91 -21.88
N GLN A 414 -12.54 -9.80 -21.10
CA GLN A 414 -13.88 -9.64 -20.55
C GLN A 414 -13.76 -9.31 -19.07
N LEU A 415 -13.82 -8.03 -18.73
CA LEU A 415 -13.82 -7.61 -17.34
C LEU A 415 -15.24 -7.54 -16.81
N ALA A 416 -15.45 -8.07 -15.63
CA ALA A 416 -16.69 -7.86 -14.89
C ALA A 416 -16.85 -6.36 -14.56
N SER A 417 -18.09 -5.93 -14.35
CA SER A 417 -18.42 -4.59 -13.85
C SER A 417 -19.55 -4.72 -12.83
N HIS A 418 -19.15 -5.06 -11.60
CA HIS A 418 -20.09 -5.21 -10.50
C HIS A 418 -20.37 -3.89 -9.80
N ARG A 419 -21.62 -3.69 -9.36
CA ARG A 419 -21.96 -2.64 -8.38
C ARG A 419 -21.44 -3.05 -7.01
N VAL A 420 -21.03 -2.08 -6.20
CA VAL A 420 -20.37 -2.32 -4.91
C VAL A 420 -21.24 -1.84 -3.76
N MET A 421 -21.73 -2.78 -2.99
CA MET A 421 -22.58 -2.55 -1.82
C MET A 421 -21.73 -2.46 -0.55
N LEU A 422 -22.14 -1.61 0.38
CA LEU A 422 -21.57 -1.49 1.72
C LEU A 422 -22.49 -2.24 2.67
N THR A 423 -22.07 -3.42 3.16
CA THR A 423 -22.93 -4.36 3.87
C THR A 423 -22.55 -4.56 5.34
N GLY A 424 -21.38 -4.06 5.77
CA GLY A 424 -20.95 -4.16 7.17
C GLY A 424 -20.00 -3.05 7.58
N LEU A 425 -19.96 -2.77 8.87
CA LEU A 425 -19.09 -1.78 9.50
C LEU A 425 -18.51 -2.34 10.81
N GLY A 426 -17.18 -2.31 10.93
CA GLY A 426 -16.44 -2.68 12.14
C GLY A 426 -15.57 -1.53 12.61
N VAL A 427 -15.81 -1.04 13.82
CA VAL A 427 -15.10 0.12 14.39
C VAL A 427 -14.45 -0.25 15.71
N VAL A 428 -13.20 0.11 15.85
CA VAL A 428 -12.41 0.14 17.11
C VAL A 428 -11.91 1.56 17.26
N SER A 429 -12.46 2.33 18.15
CA SER A 429 -12.23 3.78 18.22
C SER A 429 -12.16 4.30 19.66
N PRO A 430 -11.69 5.52 19.86
CA PRO A 430 -11.79 6.23 21.14
C PRO A 430 -13.23 6.36 21.66
N LEU A 431 -14.23 6.25 20.77
CA LEU A 431 -15.65 6.33 21.08
C LEU A 431 -16.26 4.98 21.50
N GLY A 432 -15.51 3.90 21.41
CA GLY A 432 -15.93 2.54 21.71
C GLY A 432 -15.66 1.57 20.56
N CYS A 433 -16.00 0.29 20.78
CA CYS A 433 -15.79 -0.80 19.85
C CYS A 433 -17.12 -1.39 19.37
N GLY A 434 -17.27 -1.53 18.05
CA GLY A 434 -18.47 -2.01 17.38
C GLY A 434 -19.42 -0.90 16.95
N THR A 435 -20.31 -1.22 16.02
CA THR A 435 -21.22 -0.29 15.36
C THR A 435 -22.21 0.37 16.32
N ALA A 436 -22.68 -0.37 17.35
CA ALA A 436 -23.65 0.15 18.31
C ALA A 436 -23.06 1.22 19.24
N ASP A 437 -21.89 0.94 19.86
CA ASP A 437 -21.20 1.90 20.73
C ASP A 437 -20.79 3.16 19.96
N PHE A 438 -20.30 2.97 18.74
CA PHE A 438 -19.89 4.05 17.86
C PHE A 438 -21.08 4.95 17.49
N LEU A 439 -22.20 4.36 17.10
CA LEU A 439 -23.43 5.09 16.79
C LEU A 439 -23.96 5.89 17.99
N ALA A 440 -24.01 5.28 19.18
CA ALA A 440 -24.43 5.97 20.40
C ALA A 440 -23.53 7.17 20.68
N ALA A 441 -22.20 6.98 20.57
CA ALA A 441 -21.25 8.06 20.80
C ALA A 441 -21.37 9.23 19.80
N ILE A 442 -21.65 8.94 18.53
CA ILE A 442 -21.88 9.96 17.51
C ILE A 442 -23.15 10.76 17.84
N ARG A 443 -24.22 10.07 18.22
CA ARG A 443 -25.50 10.74 18.59
C ARG A 443 -25.35 11.64 19.81
N ASP A 444 -24.57 11.20 20.79
CA ASP A 444 -24.31 11.93 22.03
C ASP A 444 -23.21 12.99 21.87
N CYS A 445 -22.56 13.11 20.70
CA CYS A 445 -21.41 13.99 20.44
C CYS A 445 -20.32 13.81 21.50
N ARG A 446 -19.95 12.56 21.84
CA ARG A 446 -18.96 12.28 22.89
C ARG A 446 -17.54 12.64 22.45
N ASP A 447 -16.77 13.25 23.37
CA ASP A 447 -15.33 13.49 23.16
C ASP A 447 -14.55 12.21 23.51
N GLY A 448 -13.84 11.65 22.52
CA GLY A 448 -12.94 10.51 22.68
C GLY A 448 -11.48 10.88 22.87
N ILE A 449 -11.16 12.21 22.88
CA ILE A 449 -9.80 12.70 23.03
C ILE A 449 -9.46 12.84 24.52
N GLN A 450 -8.42 12.15 24.95
CA GLN A 450 -8.04 12.07 26.36
C GLN A 450 -6.54 12.26 26.59
N PRO A 451 -6.10 12.59 27.81
CA PRO A 451 -4.68 12.69 28.15
C PRO A 451 -3.93 11.40 27.87
N MET A 452 -2.77 11.49 27.25
CA MET A 452 -1.91 10.34 26.96
C MET A 452 -0.83 10.20 28.03
N ALA A 453 -0.79 9.04 28.68
CA ALA A 453 0.24 8.70 29.67
C ALA A 453 1.60 8.42 28.98
N GLY A 454 2.70 8.65 29.71
CA GLY A 454 4.04 8.27 29.24
C GLY A 454 4.70 9.23 28.25
N THR A 455 4.16 10.43 28.06
CA THR A 455 4.74 11.43 27.15
C THR A 455 5.97 12.17 27.71
N GLY A 456 6.51 11.77 28.89
CA GLY A 456 7.74 12.33 29.48
C GLY A 456 7.55 13.65 30.22
N GLU A 457 8.65 14.20 30.77
CA GLU A 457 8.68 15.49 31.45
C GLU A 457 8.98 16.64 30.47
N GLY A 458 8.47 17.85 30.75
CA GLY A 458 8.76 19.08 29.99
C GLY A 458 7.63 19.48 29.04
N LEU A 459 7.98 20.14 27.94
CA LEU A 459 7.05 20.70 26.91
C LEU A 459 6.02 19.70 26.36
N LEU A 460 6.19 18.42 26.65
CA LEU A 460 5.42 17.30 26.10
C LEU A 460 4.54 16.62 27.17
N ALA A 461 4.57 17.11 28.42
CA ALA A 461 4.02 16.41 29.58
C ALA A 461 2.47 16.34 29.64
N ALA A 462 1.74 17.04 28.79
CA ALA A 462 0.29 17.13 28.87
C ALA A 462 -0.38 17.00 27.50
N ARG A 463 -0.05 15.96 26.74
CA ARG A 463 -0.64 15.72 25.41
C ARG A 463 -1.92 14.92 25.50
N LYS A 464 -2.89 15.31 24.68
CA LYS A 464 -4.09 14.54 24.44
C LYS A 464 -3.99 13.77 23.12
N ALA A 465 -4.70 12.66 23.04
CA ALA A 465 -4.83 11.85 21.83
C ALA A 465 -6.18 11.13 21.85
N GLY A 466 -6.64 10.71 20.68
CA GLY A 466 -7.75 9.79 20.54
C GLY A 466 -7.28 8.37 20.85
N LEU A 467 -7.50 7.88 22.08
CA LEU A 467 -7.01 6.57 22.54
C LEU A 467 -8.15 5.57 22.69
N VAL A 468 -7.92 4.34 22.22
CA VAL A 468 -8.87 3.23 22.38
C VAL A 468 -8.83 2.72 23.81
N CYS A 469 -10.00 2.61 24.45
CA CYS A 469 -10.14 2.04 25.78
C CYS A 469 -9.84 0.54 25.77
N GLU A 470 -8.87 0.11 26.59
CA GLU A 470 -8.44 -1.31 26.67
C GLU A 470 -9.56 -2.25 27.11
N GLU A 471 -10.45 -1.78 27.98
CA GLU A 471 -11.59 -2.58 28.41
C GLU A 471 -12.59 -2.81 27.29
N SER A 472 -12.88 -1.77 26.48
CA SER A 472 -13.74 -1.87 25.31
C SER A 472 -13.13 -2.79 24.24
N LEU A 473 -11.83 -2.65 23.98
CA LEU A 473 -11.09 -3.52 23.06
C LEU A 473 -11.11 -4.99 23.52
N SER A 474 -10.90 -5.24 24.82
CA SER A 474 -10.90 -6.60 25.38
C SER A 474 -12.27 -7.29 25.28
N ARG A 475 -13.35 -6.52 25.35
CA ARG A 475 -14.71 -7.03 25.11
C ARG A 475 -14.97 -7.37 23.63
N ALA A 476 -14.38 -6.58 22.73
CA ALA A 476 -14.52 -6.78 21.27
C ALA A 476 -13.74 -8.00 20.77
N VAL A 477 -12.59 -8.31 21.37
CA VAL A 477 -11.70 -9.41 20.94
C VAL A 477 -11.79 -10.57 21.93
N LYS A 478 -12.68 -11.51 21.67
CA LYS A 478 -12.89 -12.68 22.54
C LYS A 478 -11.70 -13.62 22.61
N ASN A 479 -10.99 -13.79 21.50
CA ASN A 479 -9.83 -14.68 21.38
C ASN A 479 -8.60 -13.86 20.95
N ARG A 480 -7.91 -13.23 21.92
CA ARG A 480 -6.69 -12.45 21.61
C ARG A 480 -5.57 -13.39 21.13
N PRO A 481 -5.13 -13.29 19.87
CA PRO A 481 -4.03 -14.11 19.39
C PRO A 481 -2.74 -13.79 20.16
N ARG A 482 -1.90 -14.83 20.36
CA ARG A 482 -0.60 -14.64 21.01
C ARG A 482 0.38 -13.96 20.05
N ARG A 483 1.27 -13.13 20.58
CA ARG A 483 2.35 -12.46 19.82
C ARG A 483 1.87 -11.52 18.71
N VAL A 484 0.73 -10.88 18.88
CA VAL A 484 0.20 -9.85 18.00
C VAL A 484 0.43 -8.50 18.66
N ASP A 485 0.94 -7.53 17.89
CA ASP A 485 1.10 -6.14 18.33
C ASP A 485 -0.25 -5.40 18.32
N ARG A 486 -0.22 -4.14 18.75
CA ARG A 486 -1.43 -3.32 18.86
C ARG A 486 -2.08 -3.07 17.50
N LEU A 487 -1.28 -2.77 16.47
CA LEU A 487 -1.80 -2.58 15.11
C LEU A 487 -2.48 -3.84 14.57
N GLY A 488 -1.84 -4.99 14.71
CA GLY A 488 -2.41 -6.28 14.33
C GLY A 488 -3.69 -6.60 15.09
N LEU A 489 -3.73 -6.29 16.40
CA LEU A 489 -4.93 -6.49 17.22
C LEU A 489 -6.09 -5.60 16.76
N PHE A 490 -5.85 -4.33 16.45
CA PHE A 490 -6.86 -3.43 15.90
C PHE A 490 -7.37 -3.91 14.54
N THR A 491 -6.46 -4.37 13.68
CA THR A 491 -6.82 -4.91 12.35
C THR A 491 -7.72 -6.15 12.47
N ILE A 492 -7.37 -7.08 13.35
CA ILE A 492 -8.17 -8.29 13.61
C ILE A 492 -9.53 -7.90 14.17
N ALA A 493 -9.56 -7.09 15.24
CA ALA A 493 -10.79 -6.70 15.91
C ALA A 493 -11.76 -5.97 14.97
N GLY A 494 -11.26 -4.96 14.25
CA GLY A 494 -12.08 -4.20 13.30
C GLY A 494 -12.62 -5.05 12.16
N SER A 495 -11.79 -5.96 11.62
CA SER A 495 -12.21 -6.88 10.55
C SER A 495 -13.26 -7.90 11.05
N GLU A 496 -13.10 -8.46 12.25
CA GLU A 496 -14.09 -9.36 12.85
C GLU A 496 -15.43 -8.67 13.08
N LEU A 497 -15.39 -7.46 13.65
CA LEU A 497 -16.60 -6.65 13.89
C LEU A 497 -17.32 -6.32 12.58
N ALA A 498 -16.57 -5.99 11.51
CA ALA A 498 -17.16 -5.71 10.19
C ALA A 498 -17.86 -6.94 9.60
N MET A 499 -17.23 -8.11 9.68
CA MET A 499 -17.81 -9.37 9.21
C MET A 499 -19.03 -9.81 10.03
N GLN A 500 -18.99 -9.58 11.34
CA GLN A 500 -20.13 -9.85 12.24
C GLN A 500 -21.31 -8.94 11.90
N ASP A 501 -21.07 -7.64 11.69
CA ASP A 501 -22.10 -6.67 11.33
C ASP A 501 -22.72 -6.96 9.96
N ALA A 502 -21.89 -7.42 9.00
CA ALA A 502 -22.34 -7.88 7.69
C ALA A 502 -23.12 -9.21 7.73
N GLY A 503 -23.04 -9.98 8.83
CA GLY A 503 -23.62 -11.30 8.93
C GLY A 503 -22.95 -12.35 8.02
N ILE A 504 -21.72 -12.14 7.60
CA ILE A 504 -20.99 -13.06 6.72
C ILE A 504 -20.24 -14.10 7.54
N LYS A 505 -20.48 -15.37 7.21
CA LYS A 505 -19.73 -16.51 7.73
C LYS A 505 -18.75 -17.00 6.67
N VAL A 506 -17.49 -17.15 7.05
CA VAL A 506 -16.48 -17.71 6.14
C VAL A 506 -16.64 -19.23 6.10
N THR A 507 -16.77 -19.78 4.88
CA THR A 507 -16.88 -21.21 4.58
C THR A 507 -15.76 -21.62 3.63
N ARG A 508 -15.67 -22.92 3.31
CA ARG A 508 -14.68 -23.38 2.31
C ARG A 508 -14.99 -22.85 0.90
N GLU A 509 -16.27 -22.67 0.59
CA GLU A 509 -16.75 -22.25 -0.74
C GLU A 509 -16.51 -20.75 -0.99
N ASN A 510 -16.61 -19.89 0.05
CA ASN A 510 -16.51 -18.45 -0.13
C ASN A 510 -15.15 -17.85 0.29
N ALA A 511 -14.33 -18.59 1.06
CA ALA A 511 -13.06 -18.10 1.61
C ALA A 511 -12.12 -17.51 0.56
N GLU A 512 -12.11 -18.07 -0.64
CA GLU A 512 -11.24 -17.65 -1.75
C GLU A 512 -11.73 -16.38 -2.44
N ARG A 513 -13.00 -16.00 -2.21
CA ARG A 513 -13.63 -14.81 -2.78
C ARG A 513 -13.78 -13.66 -1.76
N ILE A 514 -13.25 -13.84 -0.53
CA ILE A 514 -13.24 -12.82 0.53
C ILE A 514 -11.81 -12.34 0.74
N GLY A 515 -11.56 -11.04 0.55
CA GLY A 515 -10.25 -10.41 0.70
C GLY A 515 -10.20 -9.34 1.79
N ILE A 516 -9.00 -8.81 2.04
CA ILE A 516 -8.74 -7.73 3.00
C ILE A 516 -7.84 -6.67 2.37
N VAL A 517 -8.20 -5.39 2.54
CA VAL A 517 -7.36 -4.24 2.18
C VAL A 517 -7.21 -3.30 3.36
N VAL A 518 -5.99 -3.12 3.84
CA VAL A 518 -5.68 -2.34 5.05
C VAL A 518 -4.84 -1.11 4.70
N GLY A 519 -5.31 0.06 5.10
CA GLY A 519 -4.55 1.30 5.05
C GLY A 519 -3.93 1.64 6.41
N THR A 520 -2.65 2.03 6.43
CA THR A 520 -1.97 2.54 7.63
C THR A 520 -0.98 3.64 7.27
N ALA A 521 -0.81 4.64 8.14
CA ALA A 521 0.11 5.75 7.88
C ALA A 521 1.54 5.44 8.35
N PHE A 522 1.67 4.88 9.54
CA PHE A 522 2.96 4.64 10.19
C PHE A 522 3.31 3.15 10.32
N GLY A 523 2.32 2.27 10.18
CA GLY A 523 2.52 0.82 10.32
C GLY A 523 2.78 0.37 11.76
N PRO A 524 3.50 -0.75 11.96
CA PRO A 524 3.69 -1.40 13.25
C PRO A 524 4.80 -0.73 14.09
N VAL A 525 4.53 0.49 14.54
CA VAL A 525 5.47 1.38 15.22
C VAL A 525 6.06 0.76 16.50
N GLN A 526 5.21 0.08 17.29
CA GLN A 526 5.64 -0.58 18.53
C GLN A 526 6.61 -1.73 18.27
N SER A 527 6.27 -2.60 17.32
CA SER A 527 7.13 -3.73 16.95
C SER A 527 8.47 -3.26 16.36
N CYS A 528 8.44 -2.24 15.49
CA CYS A 528 9.65 -1.63 14.94
C CYS A 528 10.54 -1.03 16.02
N LYS A 529 9.98 -0.26 16.97
CA LYS A 529 10.70 0.34 18.10
C LYS A 529 11.41 -0.71 18.96
N VAL A 530 10.68 -1.78 19.33
CA VAL A 530 11.26 -2.86 20.16
C VAL A 530 12.39 -3.55 19.42
N PHE A 531 12.18 -3.91 18.16
CA PHE A 531 13.20 -4.60 17.35
C PHE A 531 14.41 -3.72 17.07
N HIS A 532 14.25 -2.44 16.76
CA HIS A 532 15.35 -1.48 16.61
C HIS A 532 16.19 -1.36 17.88
N LYS A 533 15.56 -1.31 19.06
CA LYS A 533 16.26 -1.27 20.33
C LYS A 533 17.14 -2.50 20.51
N GLU A 534 16.64 -3.70 20.21
CA GLU A 534 17.41 -4.93 20.29
C GLU A 534 18.61 -4.92 19.34
N VAL A 535 18.41 -4.47 18.09
CA VAL A 535 19.50 -4.39 17.08
C VAL A 535 20.53 -3.33 17.46
N ALA A 536 20.13 -2.18 18.00
CA ALA A 536 21.01 -1.05 18.28
C ALA A 536 21.82 -1.18 19.57
N LEU A 537 21.30 -1.84 20.61
CA LEU A 537 21.91 -1.93 21.96
C LEU A 537 22.46 -3.30 22.28
N ASP A 538 21.80 -4.35 21.81
CA ASP A 538 22.19 -5.73 22.04
C ASP A 538 22.96 -6.27 20.84
N CYS A 539 23.49 -7.47 20.98
CA CYS A 539 24.09 -8.16 19.84
C CYS A 539 22.97 -8.49 18.81
N PRO A 540 23.09 -8.08 17.53
CA PRO A 540 22.08 -8.36 16.51
C PRO A 540 21.69 -9.85 16.39
N GLN A 541 22.60 -10.76 16.76
CA GLN A 541 22.33 -12.20 16.81
C GLN A 541 21.32 -12.60 17.89
N LYS A 542 21.10 -11.73 18.89
CA LYS A 542 20.13 -11.93 19.98
C LYS A 542 18.78 -11.28 19.69
N ALA A 543 18.64 -10.57 18.57
CA ALA A 543 17.36 -9.99 18.18
C ALA A 543 16.28 -11.08 18.11
N ASN A 544 15.11 -10.79 18.67
CA ASN A 544 14.04 -11.77 18.82
C ASN A 544 13.36 -12.09 17.49
N PRO A 545 13.52 -13.31 16.93
CA PRO A 545 12.92 -13.68 15.65
C PRO A 545 11.38 -13.67 15.67
N ALA A 546 10.75 -13.68 16.83
CA ALA A 546 9.29 -13.64 16.94
C ALA A 546 8.70 -12.23 16.80
N ILE A 547 9.53 -11.18 16.93
CA ILE A 547 9.09 -9.78 16.75
C ILE A 547 9.21 -9.37 15.29
N PHE A 548 10.25 -9.78 14.58
CA PHE A 548 10.53 -9.35 13.22
C PHE A 548 9.34 -9.53 12.24
N PRO A 549 8.59 -10.65 12.24
CA PRO A 549 7.42 -10.79 11.36
C PRO A 549 6.32 -9.74 11.58
N ASN A 550 6.23 -9.15 12.77
CA ASN A 550 5.28 -8.10 13.08
C ASN A 550 5.78 -6.69 12.66
N THR A 551 7.04 -6.55 12.26
CA THR A 551 7.60 -5.25 11.85
C THR A 551 7.27 -4.88 10.40
N VAL A 552 6.75 -5.83 9.60
CA VAL A 552 6.32 -5.54 8.23
C VAL A 552 4.90 -4.96 8.22
N VAL A 553 4.67 -3.98 7.37
CA VAL A 553 3.41 -3.20 7.36
C VAL A 553 2.18 -4.07 7.09
N ASN A 554 2.32 -5.13 6.30
CA ASN A 554 1.23 -6.05 5.99
C ASN A 554 1.00 -7.14 7.06
N ALA A 555 1.74 -7.13 8.17
CA ALA A 555 1.55 -8.14 9.24
C ALA A 555 0.10 -8.16 9.75
N GLY A 556 -0.48 -6.98 10.01
CA GLY A 556 -1.87 -6.87 10.46
C GLY A 556 -2.87 -7.50 9.48
N ALA A 557 -2.73 -7.22 8.19
CA ALA A 557 -3.59 -7.80 7.14
C ALA A 557 -3.43 -9.31 7.03
N GLY A 558 -2.19 -9.82 7.08
CA GLY A 558 -1.90 -11.26 7.07
C GLY A 558 -2.46 -11.99 8.30
N LEU A 559 -2.30 -11.41 9.49
CA LEU A 559 -2.84 -11.96 10.73
C LEU A 559 -4.38 -11.97 10.74
N ALA A 560 -5.02 -10.91 10.22
CA ALA A 560 -6.48 -10.87 10.08
C ALA A 560 -6.98 -11.92 9.07
N ALA A 561 -6.27 -12.12 7.94
CA ALA A 561 -6.60 -13.17 6.98
C ALA A 561 -6.50 -14.58 7.60
N ILE A 562 -5.45 -14.85 8.37
CA ILE A 562 -5.27 -16.11 9.10
C ILE A 562 -6.40 -16.31 10.11
N ASN A 563 -6.70 -15.29 10.90
CA ASN A 563 -7.73 -15.34 11.94
C ASN A 563 -9.14 -15.57 11.37
N LEU A 564 -9.47 -14.86 10.30
CA LEU A 564 -10.77 -14.98 9.60
C LEU A 564 -10.80 -16.15 8.61
N ARG A 565 -9.66 -16.76 8.28
CA ARG A 565 -9.50 -17.82 7.27
C ARG A 565 -9.93 -17.40 5.87
N VAL A 566 -9.73 -16.14 5.51
CA VAL A 566 -10.05 -15.59 4.19
C VAL A 566 -8.83 -15.68 3.28
N ARG A 567 -9.03 -16.05 2.01
CA ARG A 567 -7.98 -16.42 1.06
C ARG A 567 -8.01 -15.62 -0.24
N GLY A 568 -8.90 -14.64 -0.35
CA GLY A 568 -8.96 -13.70 -1.47
C GLY A 568 -7.76 -12.73 -1.49
N PRO A 569 -7.84 -11.62 -2.22
CA PRO A 569 -6.82 -10.57 -2.22
C PRO A 569 -6.50 -10.08 -0.81
N ASN A 570 -5.21 -9.94 -0.49
CA ASN A 570 -4.76 -9.41 0.80
C ASN A 570 -3.72 -8.32 0.54
N VAL A 571 -4.04 -7.09 0.91
CA VAL A 571 -3.23 -5.92 0.58
C VAL A 571 -3.09 -5.00 1.79
N ALA A 572 -1.87 -4.49 2.00
CA ALA A 572 -1.61 -3.35 2.86
C ALA A 572 -1.08 -2.18 2.04
N MET A 573 -1.51 -0.96 2.35
CA MET A 573 -1.13 0.24 1.62
C MET A 573 -0.95 1.45 2.51
N SER A 574 -0.19 2.43 2.03
CA SER A 574 0.08 3.67 2.75
C SER A 574 -0.09 4.90 1.86
N LEU A 575 -0.87 5.85 2.37
CA LEU A 575 -1.08 7.18 1.79
C LEU A 575 -1.23 8.23 2.91
N GLY A 576 -0.44 8.05 3.98
CA GLY A 576 -0.55 8.88 5.19
C GLY A 576 -1.92 8.73 5.85
N GLN A 577 -2.48 9.81 6.36
CA GLN A 577 -3.79 9.81 7.03
C GLN A 577 -4.94 9.43 6.08
N ALA A 578 -4.75 9.54 4.76
CA ALA A 578 -5.73 9.13 3.76
C ALA A 578 -5.73 7.61 3.47
N SER A 579 -4.80 6.84 4.06
CA SER A 579 -4.58 5.42 3.76
C SER A 579 -5.83 4.56 3.86
N GLY A 580 -6.63 4.73 4.91
CA GLY A 580 -7.83 3.90 5.12
C GLY A 580 -8.90 4.15 4.09
N LEU A 581 -9.11 5.40 3.68
CA LEU A 581 -10.07 5.73 2.63
C LEU A 581 -9.55 5.27 1.24
N ALA A 582 -8.24 5.36 1.00
CA ALA A 582 -7.60 4.80 -0.20
C ALA A 582 -7.73 3.27 -0.25
N ALA A 583 -7.66 2.58 0.89
CA ALA A 583 -7.90 1.14 0.99
C ALA A 583 -9.36 0.77 0.63
N VAL A 584 -10.34 1.58 1.04
CA VAL A 584 -11.75 1.42 0.61
C VAL A 584 -11.88 1.61 -0.90
N ALA A 585 -11.20 2.60 -1.47
CA ALA A 585 -11.19 2.84 -2.91
C ALA A 585 -10.57 1.68 -3.71
N TYR A 586 -9.47 1.11 -3.23
CA TYR A 586 -8.88 -0.07 -3.88
C TYR A 586 -9.76 -1.33 -3.70
N GLY A 587 -10.37 -1.51 -2.53
CA GLY A 587 -11.36 -2.56 -2.29
C GLY A 587 -12.55 -2.47 -3.26
N TYR A 588 -13.00 -1.26 -3.57
CA TYR A 588 -14.03 -1.03 -4.59
C TYR A 588 -13.59 -1.57 -5.96
N GLU A 589 -12.36 -1.29 -6.42
CA GLU A 589 -11.87 -1.79 -7.70
C GLU A 589 -11.80 -3.32 -7.74
N LEU A 590 -11.33 -3.96 -6.67
CA LEU A 590 -11.27 -5.42 -6.58
C LEU A 590 -12.64 -6.09 -6.68
N ILE A 591 -13.69 -5.49 -6.10
CA ILE A 591 -15.07 -5.97 -6.27
C ILE A 591 -15.57 -5.66 -7.68
N ARG A 592 -15.42 -4.40 -8.13
CA ARG A 592 -15.93 -3.95 -9.43
C ARG A 592 -15.40 -4.81 -10.59
N THR A 593 -14.13 -5.17 -10.53
CA THR A 593 -13.46 -5.99 -11.56
C THR A 593 -13.69 -7.51 -11.39
N GLY A 594 -14.37 -7.95 -10.33
CA GLY A 594 -14.66 -9.36 -10.07
C GLY A 594 -13.47 -10.14 -9.50
N ALA A 595 -12.43 -9.48 -9.01
CA ALA A 595 -11.31 -10.13 -8.32
C ALA A 595 -11.73 -10.76 -6.97
N ALA A 596 -12.77 -10.22 -6.34
CA ALA A 596 -13.39 -10.75 -5.13
C ALA A 596 -14.91 -10.50 -5.15
N ASP A 597 -15.65 -11.21 -4.31
CA ASP A 597 -17.08 -10.97 -4.08
C ASP A 597 -17.30 -10.14 -2.81
N VAL A 598 -16.34 -10.24 -1.87
CA VAL A 598 -16.34 -9.51 -0.60
C VAL A 598 -14.94 -8.99 -0.31
N ILE A 599 -14.81 -7.72 0.03
CA ILE A 599 -13.56 -7.12 0.54
C ILE A 599 -13.83 -6.42 1.87
N ILE A 600 -13.03 -6.75 2.87
CA ILE A 600 -12.95 -6.03 4.14
C ILE A 600 -11.92 -4.91 3.94
N ALA A 601 -12.37 -3.67 3.77
CA ALA A 601 -11.49 -2.55 3.43
C ALA A 601 -11.58 -1.42 4.46
N GLY A 602 -10.45 -0.86 4.82
CA GLY A 602 -10.43 0.25 5.77
C GLY A 602 -9.05 0.61 6.28
N GLY A 603 -8.98 1.25 7.43
CA GLY A 603 -7.73 1.69 8.05
C GLY A 603 -7.55 1.21 9.46
N ALA A 604 -6.29 1.01 9.84
CA ALA A 604 -5.86 0.75 11.21
C ALA A 604 -4.59 1.55 11.51
N GLU A 605 -4.50 2.05 12.73
CA GLU A 605 -3.34 2.79 13.22
C GLU A 605 -3.14 2.56 14.71
N GLU A 606 -1.89 2.32 15.13
CA GLU A 606 -1.50 2.34 16.53
C GLU A 606 -0.78 3.64 16.87
N LEU A 607 -0.86 4.07 18.11
CA LEU A 607 -0.26 5.32 18.57
C LEU A 607 0.72 5.08 19.72
N GLU A 608 1.97 5.51 19.52
CA GLU A 608 3.04 5.48 20.51
C GLU A 608 3.40 6.88 20.99
N ALA A 609 3.72 7.04 22.27
CA ALA A 609 4.05 8.34 22.87
C ALA A 609 5.19 9.06 22.14
N TYR A 610 6.21 8.33 21.67
CA TYR A 610 7.33 8.94 20.96
C TYR A 610 6.91 9.50 19.59
N LEU A 611 5.92 8.89 18.94
CA LEU A 611 5.36 9.39 17.68
C LEU A 611 4.65 10.73 17.91
N VAL A 612 3.79 10.80 18.95
CA VAL A 612 3.09 12.04 19.34
C VAL A 612 4.10 13.14 19.63
N ASN A 613 5.16 12.83 20.38
CA ASN A 613 6.23 13.76 20.74
C ASN A 613 7.00 14.27 19.50
N SER A 614 7.24 13.39 18.55
CA SER A 614 7.94 13.74 17.32
C SER A 614 7.10 14.64 16.42
N PHE A 615 5.80 14.36 16.31
CA PHE A 615 4.85 15.25 15.64
C PHE A 615 4.77 16.63 16.30
N ALA A 616 4.75 16.69 17.63
CA ALA A 616 4.80 17.94 18.37
C ALA A 616 6.02 18.78 18.02
N ALA A 617 7.19 18.15 17.88
CA ALA A 617 8.42 18.84 17.50
C ALA A 617 8.42 19.40 16.06
N THR A 618 7.53 18.90 15.19
CA THR A 618 7.40 19.35 13.79
C THR A 618 6.46 20.53 13.59
N ARG A 619 5.76 20.98 14.63
CA ARG A 619 4.70 22.01 14.57
C ARG A 619 3.44 21.62 13.78
N LEU A 620 3.25 20.33 13.52
CA LEU A 620 2.09 19.79 12.81
C LEU A 620 0.98 19.34 13.76
N SER A 621 1.27 19.15 15.05
CA SER A 621 0.28 18.78 16.05
C SER A 621 -0.04 19.90 17.03
N ALA A 622 -1.27 19.91 17.51
CA ALA A 622 -1.71 20.77 18.62
C ALA A 622 -1.14 20.24 19.97
N PRO A 623 -0.80 21.09 20.89
CA PRO A 623 -0.52 22.52 20.82
C PRO A 623 0.98 22.74 20.79
N TYR A 624 1.50 23.14 19.71
CA TYR A 624 2.91 23.55 19.66
C TYR A 624 3.21 24.76 20.58
N LEU A 625 2.22 25.58 20.89
CA LEU A 625 2.35 26.84 21.64
C LEU A 625 1.65 26.86 23.01
N GLY A 626 1.22 25.73 23.54
CA GLY A 626 0.72 25.62 24.92
C GLY A 626 -0.63 26.28 25.22
N LYS A 627 -1.42 26.65 24.20
CA LYS A 627 -2.71 27.30 24.43
C LYS A 627 -3.92 26.36 24.40
N TRP A 628 -3.95 25.33 23.52
CA TRP A 628 -5.15 24.51 23.34
C TRP A 628 -4.80 23.06 22.96
N ASP A 629 -5.03 22.10 23.84
CA ASP A 629 -5.03 20.66 23.53
C ASP A 629 -6.42 20.26 22.97
N LEU A 630 -6.85 20.93 21.90
CA LEU A 630 -8.22 20.84 21.40
C LEU A 630 -8.22 20.50 19.93
N SER A 631 -8.95 19.45 19.55
CA SER A 631 -9.29 19.23 18.15
C SER A 631 -10.60 19.98 17.86
N CYS A 632 -10.51 21.05 17.08
CA CYS A 632 -11.63 21.96 16.76
C CYS A 632 -11.56 22.38 15.28
N PRO A 633 -11.78 21.46 14.33
CA PRO A 633 -11.77 21.76 12.90
C PRO A 633 -12.70 22.94 12.55
N PHE A 634 -12.22 23.85 11.67
CA PHE A 634 -12.94 25.03 11.19
C PHE A 634 -13.25 26.11 12.25
N ASP A 635 -12.81 25.94 13.49
CA ASP A 635 -12.96 26.92 14.57
C ASP A 635 -11.70 27.82 14.67
N GLU A 636 -11.85 29.11 15.01
CA GLU A 636 -10.72 30.06 15.11
C GLU A 636 -9.61 29.61 16.10
N ARG A 637 -9.92 28.68 17.03
CA ARG A 637 -8.98 28.11 18.01
C ARG A 637 -8.16 26.96 17.47
N HIS A 638 -8.42 26.47 16.23
CA HIS A 638 -7.66 25.38 15.67
C HIS A 638 -6.15 25.71 15.61
N SER A 639 -5.30 24.80 16.01
CA SER A 639 -3.86 25.07 16.21
C SER A 639 -2.93 23.95 15.73
N GLY A 640 -3.49 22.89 15.18
CA GLY A 640 -2.81 21.71 14.69
C GLY A 640 -3.62 20.44 14.98
N MET A 641 -3.20 19.31 14.41
CA MET A 641 -3.89 18.05 14.58
C MET A 641 -3.70 17.43 15.95
N VAL A 642 -4.72 16.76 16.43
CA VAL A 642 -4.63 15.78 17.53
C VAL A 642 -4.61 14.39 16.91
N LEU A 643 -3.57 13.59 17.20
CA LEU A 643 -3.45 12.26 16.68
C LEU A 643 -4.43 11.29 17.37
N GLY A 644 -4.83 10.24 16.65
CA GLY A 644 -5.69 9.18 17.17
C GLY A 644 -5.21 7.79 16.77
N GLU A 645 -5.71 6.77 17.47
CA GLU A 645 -5.51 5.36 17.13
C GLU A 645 -6.84 4.64 16.93
N GLY A 646 -6.78 3.44 16.37
CA GLY A 646 -7.92 2.55 16.21
C GLY A 646 -7.97 1.86 14.85
N ALA A 647 -9.13 1.30 14.55
CA ALA A 647 -9.41 0.70 13.25
C ALA A 647 -10.87 0.96 12.82
N SER A 648 -11.05 1.11 11.53
CA SER A 648 -12.39 1.10 10.94
C SER A 648 -12.36 0.40 9.59
N PHE A 649 -13.18 -0.64 9.47
CA PHE A 649 -13.33 -1.44 8.26
C PHE A 649 -14.78 -1.47 7.80
N LEU A 650 -14.95 -1.39 6.49
CA LEU A 650 -16.23 -1.61 5.83
C LEU A 650 -16.16 -2.93 5.07
N VAL A 651 -17.30 -3.64 5.02
CA VAL A 651 -17.47 -4.77 4.11
C VAL A 651 -18.04 -4.25 2.81
N LEU A 652 -17.24 -4.33 1.77
CA LEU A 652 -17.63 -4.08 0.39
C LEU A 652 -18.02 -5.42 -0.23
N GLU A 653 -19.14 -5.45 -0.92
CA GLU A 653 -19.69 -6.67 -1.48
C GLU A 653 -20.27 -6.43 -2.88
N SER A 654 -20.11 -7.37 -3.80
CA SER A 654 -20.80 -7.28 -5.09
C SER A 654 -22.31 -7.29 -4.89
N ALA A 655 -23.04 -6.53 -5.70
CA ALA A 655 -24.50 -6.46 -5.60
C ALA A 655 -25.16 -7.83 -5.70
N GLU A 656 -24.59 -8.70 -6.54
CA GLU A 656 -25.06 -10.07 -6.76
C GLU A 656 -24.88 -10.92 -5.49
N SER A 657 -23.71 -10.85 -4.82
CA SER A 657 -23.45 -11.55 -3.57
C SER A 657 -24.37 -11.06 -2.46
N ALA A 658 -24.49 -9.71 -2.31
CA ALA A 658 -25.35 -9.09 -1.31
C ALA A 658 -26.83 -9.51 -1.49
N ALA A 659 -27.33 -9.49 -2.73
CA ALA A 659 -28.70 -9.90 -3.07
C ALA A 659 -28.92 -11.39 -2.80
N ALA A 660 -27.99 -12.26 -3.19
CA ALA A 660 -28.11 -13.72 -3.04
C ALA A 660 -28.28 -14.16 -1.58
N ARG A 661 -27.72 -13.40 -0.62
CA ARG A 661 -27.83 -13.71 0.82
C ARG A 661 -28.83 -12.83 1.57
N GLY A 662 -29.53 -11.90 0.89
CA GLY A 662 -30.45 -10.97 1.54
C GLY A 662 -29.75 -10.02 2.51
N ALA A 663 -28.60 -9.48 2.14
CA ALA A 663 -27.77 -8.62 2.98
C ALA A 663 -28.49 -7.33 3.39
N ARG A 664 -28.27 -6.88 4.64
CA ARG A 664 -28.52 -5.48 4.97
C ARG A 664 -27.51 -4.62 4.23
N VAL A 665 -27.96 -3.58 3.55
CA VAL A 665 -27.10 -2.67 2.78
C VAL A 665 -27.16 -1.29 3.43
N TYR A 666 -25.99 -0.75 3.80
CA TYR A 666 -25.86 0.62 4.30
C TYR A 666 -25.92 1.65 3.17
N GLY A 667 -25.45 1.29 1.99
CA GLY A 667 -25.45 2.11 0.80
C GLY A 667 -24.63 1.46 -0.32
N GLU A 668 -24.64 2.08 -1.49
CA GLU A 668 -23.80 1.74 -2.63
C GLU A 668 -22.62 2.71 -2.71
N LEU A 669 -21.39 2.22 -2.85
CA LEU A 669 -20.24 3.03 -3.19
C LEU A 669 -20.32 3.33 -4.68
N ARG A 670 -20.43 4.62 -5.05
CA ARG A 670 -20.73 5.06 -6.40
C ARG A 670 -19.50 5.55 -7.17
N GLY A 671 -18.56 6.13 -6.47
CA GLY A 671 -17.36 6.68 -7.08
C GLY A 671 -16.33 7.12 -6.06
N TYR A 672 -15.10 7.22 -6.52
CA TYR A 672 -13.97 7.70 -5.73
C TYR A 672 -12.92 8.36 -6.62
N HIS A 673 -12.02 9.11 -6.01
CA HIS A 673 -10.78 9.51 -6.65
C HIS A 673 -9.67 9.71 -5.63
N CYS A 674 -8.46 9.27 -6.02
CA CYS A 674 -7.21 9.52 -5.29
C CYS A 674 -6.30 10.37 -6.16
N CYS A 675 -5.77 11.49 -5.66
CA CYS A 675 -4.87 12.34 -6.43
C CYS A 675 -3.87 13.08 -5.54
N ALA A 676 -2.89 13.72 -6.20
CA ALA A 676 -1.91 14.57 -5.53
C ALA A 676 -2.26 16.05 -5.63
N ASP A 677 -1.85 16.82 -4.63
CA ASP A 677 -1.71 18.28 -4.73
C ASP A 677 -0.53 18.64 -5.62
N ARG A 678 -0.54 19.86 -6.13
CA ARG A 678 0.67 20.46 -6.69
C ARG A 678 1.75 20.54 -5.62
N PRO A 679 3.00 20.12 -5.92
CA PRO A 679 4.10 20.19 -4.96
C PRO A 679 4.35 21.64 -4.51
N VAL A 680 4.36 21.85 -3.21
CA VAL A 680 4.73 23.12 -2.58
C VAL A 680 5.89 22.90 -1.61
N GLN A 681 6.65 23.97 -1.31
CA GLN A 681 7.88 23.86 -0.53
C GLN A 681 7.63 23.37 0.92
N HIS A 682 6.45 23.70 1.48
CA HIS A 682 6.04 23.29 2.83
C HIS A 682 4.51 23.17 2.93
N GLY A 683 4.01 22.00 3.32
CA GLY A 683 2.59 21.76 3.57
C GLY A 683 1.78 21.39 2.33
N TRP A 684 0.59 21.92 2.24
CA TRP A 684 -0.40 21.64 1.20
C TRP A 684 -0.48 22.77 0.15
N ASP A 685 -0.97 22.46 -1.04
CA ASP A 685 -1.24 23.46 -2.06
C ASP A 685 -2.35 24.42 -1.57
N PRO A 686 -2.04 25.73 -1.37
CA PRO A 686 -3.00 26.67 -0.83
C PRO A 686 -4.20 26.94 -1.76
N SER A 687 -4.14 26.49 -3.00
CA SER A 687 -5.25 26.68 -3.96
C SER A 687 -6.46 25.78 -3.69
N GLY A 688 -6.27 24.63 -3.00
CA GLY A 688 -7.29 23.61 -2.81
C GLY A 688 -7.69 22.84 -4.07
N GLU A 689 -6.94 23.00 -5.17
CA GLU A 689 -7.26 22.37 -6.46
C GLU A 689 -7.22 20.83 -6.39
N GLY A 690 -6.27 20.26 -5.65
CA GLY A 690 -6.17 18.80 -5.49
C GLY A 690 -7.38 18.22 -4.78
N VAL A 691 -7.81 18.84 -3.67
CA VAL A 691 -9.01 18.42 -2.92
C VAL A 691 -10.26 18.58 -3.79
N ALA A 692 -10.41 19.73 -4.49
CA ALA A 692 -11.54 19.97 -5.40
C ALA A 692 -11.59 18.94 -6.53
N ARG A 693 -10.44 18.64 -7.14
CA ARG A 693 -10.32 17.61 -8.19
C ARG A 693 -10.72 16.22 -7.68
N ALA A 694 -10.29 15.84 -6.47
CA ALA A 694 -10.69 14.58 -5.87
C ALA A 694 -12.22 14.48 -5.76
N MET A 695 -12.87 15.51 -5.25
CA MET A 695 -14.34 15.55 -5.13
C MET A 695 -15.05 15.53 -6.49
N GLN A 696 -14.62 16.38 -7.43
CA GLN A 696 -15.24 16.48 -8.78
C GLN A 696 -15.12 15.18 -9.55
N THR A 697 -13.94 14.53 -9.51
CA THR A 697 -13.73 13.26 -10.23
C THR A 697 -14.52 12.12 -9.59
N ALA A 698 -14.62 12.07 -8.25
CA ALA A 698 -15.46 11.09 -7.55
C ALA A 698 -16.95 11.26 -7.91
N LEU A 699 -17.45 12.49 -7.99
CA LEU A 699 -18.81 12.81 -8.46
C LEU A 699 -19.03 12.42 -9.92
N SER A 700 -18.09 12.74 -10.80
CA SER A 700 -18.14 12.35 -12.22
C SER A 700 -18.19 10.81 -12.38
N MET A 701 -17.35 10.08 -11.63
CA MET A 701 -17.39 8.61 -11.63
C MET A 701 -18.73 8.07 -11.13
N ALA A 702 -19.32 8.73 -10.12
CA ALA A 702 -20.64 8.39 -9.59
C ALA A 702 -21.79 8.75 -10.55
N GLY A 703 -21.54 9.53 -11.59
CA GLY A 703 -22.57 10.13 -12.45
C GLY A 703 -23.52 11.04 -11.65
N MET A 704 -22.99 11.80 -10.70
CA MET A 704 -23.77 12.55 -9.72
C MET A 704 -23.42 14.04 -9.71
N GLU A 705 -24.45 14.88 -9.75
CA GLU A 705 -24.29 16.33 -9.57
C GLU A 705 -24.02 16.67 -8.10
N PRO A 706 -23.22 17.72 -7.81
CA PRO A 706 -22.91 18.15 -6.44
C PRO A 706 -24.15 18.37 -5.58
N SER A 707 -25.21 18.91 -6.14
CA SER A 707 -26.48 19.19 -5.45
C SER A 707 -27.22 17.94 -4.92
N LYS A 708 -26.82 16.75 -5.32
CA LYS A 708 -27.38 15.48 -4.82
C LYS A 708 -26.70 14.99 -3.55
N VAL A 709 -25.54 15.53 -3.21
CA VAL A 709 -24.83 15.22 -1.97
C VAL A 709 -25.45 16.01 -0.84
N GLY A 710 -26.06 15.31 0.11
CA GLY A 710 -26.73 15.95 1.25
C GLY A 710 -25.88 16.11 2.49
N TYR A 711 -24.68 15.53 2.51
CA TYR A 711 -23.73 15.63 3.61
C TYR A 711 -22.30 15.36 3.15
N LEU A 712 -21.35 16.14 3.65
CA LEU A 712 -19.92 15.95 3.44
C LEU A 712 -19.22 15.70 4.79
N GLY A 713 -18.62 14.53 4.93
CA GLY A 713 -17.69 14.23 6.02
C GLY A 713 -16.30 14.75 5.65
N ALA A 714 -15.86 15.81 6.33
CA ALA A 714 -14.60 16.48 6.01
C ALA A 714 -13.38 15.71 6.51
N GLY A 715 -12.29 15.77 5.76
CA GLY A 715 -10.97 15.31 6.14
C GLY A 715 -10.19 16.31 7.04
N ALA A 716 -10.86 17.31 7.56
CA ALA A 716 -10.31 18.39 8.37
C ALA A 716 -9.52 17.88 9.59
N MET A 717 -8.36 18.50 9.84
CA MET A 717 -7.37 18.02 10.81
C MET A 717 -7.20 18.96 12.02
N SER A 718 -8.01 20.02 12.14
CA SER A 718 -7.79 21.07 13.13
C SER A 718 -6.46 21.85 12.89
N ASP A 719 -5.90 21.80 11.69
CA ASP A 719 -4.78 22.64 11.26
C ASP A 719 -5.32 23.84 10.47
N PRO A 720 -5.00 25.09 10.86
CA PRO A 720 -5.57 26.28 10.23
C PRO A 720 -5.37 26.37 8.72
N ARG A 721 -4.25 25.87 8.24
CA ARG A 721 -3.92 25.89 6.80
C ARG A 721 -4.71 24.83 6.05
N HIS A 722 -4.72 23.60 6.56
CA HIS A 722 -5.44 22.50 5.92
C HIS A 722 -6.93 22.73 5.92
N ASP A 723 -7.51 23.13 7.05
CA ASP A 723 -8.95 23.35 7.20
C ASP A 723 -9.44 24.48 6.25
N ALA A 724 -8.68 25.58 6.13
CA ALA A 724 -8.98 26.66 5.19
C ALA A 724 -8.84 26.23 3.71
N ILE A 725 -7.91 25.31 3.38
CA ILE A 725 -7.75 24.76 2.03
C ILE A 725 -8.94 23.87 1.67
N GLU A 726 -9.34 22.98 2.59
CA GLU A 726 -10.50 22.11 2.38
C GLU A 726 -11.79 22.91 2.28
N ALA A 727 -11.98 23.95 3.12
CA ALA A 727 -13.12 24.83 3.05
C ALA A 727 -13.26 25.51 1.66
N ARG A 728 -12.17 26.07 1.13
CA ARG A 728 -12.15 26.63 -0.24
C ARG A 728 -12.49 25.60 -1.33
N ALA A 729 -11.96 24.38 -1.19
CA ALA A 729 -12.25 23.31 -2.13
C ALA A 729 -13.73 22.90 -2.09
N ILE A 730 -14.32 22.82 -0.90
CA ILE A 730 -15.75 22.54 -0.71
C ILE A 730 -16.60 23.63 -1.33
N GLU A 731 -16.30 24.91 -1.06
CA GLU A 731 -17.01 26.04 -1.66
C GLU A 731 -16.91 26.04 -3.20
N LYS A 732 -15.74 25.69 -3.74
CA LYS A 732 -15.52 25.60 -5.19
C LYS A 732 -16.40 24.53 -5.86
N VAL A 733 -16.65 23.40 -5.19
CA VAL A 733 -17.42 22.27 -5.74
C VAL A 733 -18.91 22.42 -5.49
N PHE A 734 -19.29 22.84 -4.29
CA PHE A 734 -20.68 22.86 -3.85
C PHE A 734 -21.30 24.27 -3.79
N GLY A 735 -20.51 25.34 -3.94
CA GLY A 735 -20.94 26.71 -3.73
C GLY A 735 -20.90 27.12 -2.25
N HIS A 736 -21.15 28.40 -2.02
CA HIS A 736 -21.13 28.99 -0.68
C HIS A 736 -22.16 28.31 0.24
N ARG A 737 -21.68 27.66 1.32
CA ARG A 737 -22.48 26.84 2.25
C ARG A 737 -23.43 25.84 1.56
N GLY A 738 -23.03 25.33 0.37
CA GLY A 738 -23.87 24.53 -0.50
C GLY A 738 -24.08 23.09 -0.07
N VAL A 739 -23.35 22.61 0.95
CA VAL A 739 -23.49 21.27 1.55
C VAL A 739 -23.23 21.33 3.05
N PRO A 740 -24.01 20.62 3.89
CA PRO A 740 -23.70 20.46 5.31
C PRO A 740 -22.41 19.66 5.51
N VAL A 741 -21.51 20.13 6.40
CA VAL A 741 -20.18 19.58 6.64
C VAL A 741 -20.02 19.13 8.09
N GLY A 742 -19.55 17.91 8.32
CA GLY A 742 -19.18 17.43 9.64
C GLY A 742 -17.72 17.00 9.72
N ALA A 743 -17.08 17.18 10.89
CA ALA A 743 -15.68 16.88 11.13
C ALA A 743 -15.50 15.94 12.33
N LEU A 744 -15.55 14.64 12.10
CA LEU A 744 -15.45 13.60 13.16
C LEU A 744 -14.06 13.55 13.80
N SER A 745 -13.03 14.08 13.15
CA SER A 745 -11.67 14.18 13.72
C SER A 745 -11.63 14.96 15.03
N SER A 746 -12.61 15.84 15.30
CA SER A 746 -12.79 16.51 16.59
C SER A 746 -13.08 15.56 17.75
N MET A 747 -13.63 14.37 17.47
CA MET A 747 -14.04 13.38 18.47
C MET A 747 -13.05 12.22 18.60
N VAL A 748 -12.36 11.84 17.51
CA VAL A 748 -11.54 10.60 17.48
C VAL A 748 -10.06 10.87 17.22
N GLY A 749 -9.68 12.11 16.88
CA GLY A 749 -8.34 12.45 16.43
C GLY A 749 -8.10 12.04 14.97
N VAL A 750 -6.87 12.25 14.49
CA VAL A 750 -6.44 12.04 13.11
C VAL A 750 -5.55 10.80 13.00
N SER A 751 -5.94 9.85 12.15
CA SER A 751 -5.21 8.61 11.86
C SER A 751 -5.62 8.05 10.50
N ALA A 752 -5.00 6.97 10.07
CA ALA A 752 -5.44 6.23 8.88
C ALA A 752 -6.85 5.64 9.02
N ALA A 753 -7.32 5.38 10.25
CA ALA A 753 -8.65 4.84 10.52
C ALA A 753 -9.76 5.92 10.46
N THR A 754 -9.41 7.21 10.55
CA THR A 754 -10.37 8.32 10.67
C THR A 754 -11.26 8.45 9.42
N GLY A 755 -10.69 8.36 8.20
CA GLY A 755 -11.48 8.44 6.97
C GLY A 755 -12.58 7.37 6.87
N PRO A 756 -12.29 6.08 7.06
CA PRO A 756 -13.32 5.04 7.14
C PRO A 756 -14.30 5.21 8.31
N MET A 757 -13.89 5.77 9.47
CA MET A 757 -14.81 6.12 10.56
C MET A 757 -15.80 7.20 10.12
N ILE A 758 -15.33 8.24 9.41
CA ILE A 758 -16.19 9.30 8.85
C ILE A 758 -17.19 8.70 7.86
N LEU A 759 -16.73 7.81 6.97
CA LEU A 759 -17.62 7.12 6.01
C LEU A 759 -18.67 6.27 6.74
N GLY A 760 -18.26 5.51 7.74
CA GLY A 760 -19.17 4.74 8.59
C GLY A 760 -20.20 5.62 9.30
N ALA A 761 -19.78 6.74 9.89
CA ALA A 761 -20.68 7.70 10.54
C ALA A 761 -21.69 8.32 9.55
N ALA A 762 -21.23 8.71 8.35
CA ALA A 762 -22.07 9.27 7.30
C ALA A 762 -23.12 8.24 6.81
N LEU A 763 -22.73 6.97 6.63
CA LEU A 763 -23.65 5.88 6.25
C LEU A 763 -24.68 5.60 7.34
N LEU A 764 -24.27 5.58 8.62
CA LEU A 764 -25.18 5.41 9.75
C LEU A 764 -26.18 6.56 9.83
N GLY A 765 -25.70 7.79 9.70
CA GLY A 765 -26.54 8.99 9.67
C GLY A 765 -27.53 8.98 8.51
N MET A 766 -27.07 8.66 7.29
CA MET A 766 -27.90 8.53 6.10
C MET A 766 -29.02 7.51 6.31
N ASN A 767 -28.75 6.37 6.94
CA ASN A 767 -29.75 5.32 7.18
C ASN A 767 -30.74 5.68 8.29
N GLN A 768 -30.32 6.47 9.28
CA GLN A 768 -31.10 6.77 10.46
C GLN A 768 -31.71 8.19 10.48
N GLY A 769 -31.53 8.96 9.41
CA GLY A 769 -32.18 10.26 9.23
C GLY A 769 -31.53 11.39 10.03
N PHE A 770 -30.18 11.39 10.17
CA PHE A 770 -29.45 12.50 10.78
C PHE A 770 -28.11 12.76 10.11
N LEU A 771 -27.56 13.96 10.27
CA LEU A 771 -26.21 14.33 9.88
C LEU A 771 -25.29 14.24 11.12
N PRO A 772 -24.19 13.50 11.06
CA PRO A 772 -23.21 13.45 12.13
C PRO A 772 -22.58 14.81 12.39
N ALA A 773 -22.45 15.18 13.66
CA ALA A 773 -21.86 16.45 14.08
C ALA A 773 -20.39 16.28 14.50
N GLY A 774 -19.61 17.34 14.34
CA GLY A 774 -18.36 17.53 15.06
C GLY A 774 -18.59 18.16 16.44
N ILE A 775 -17.52 18.23 17.24
CA ILE A 775 -17.53 18.93 18.54
C ILE A 775 -16.51 20.07 18.54
N ASN A 776 -16.53 20.89 19.58
CA ASN A 776 -15.56 21.99 19.80
C ASN A 776 -15.60 23.13 18.75
N TYR A 777 -16.73 23.25 18.01
CA TYR A 777 -16.95 24.34 17.07
C TYR A 777 -17.83 25.41 17.74
N GLU A 778 -17.21 26.48 18.25
CA GLU A 778 -17.87 27.56 18.98
C GLU A 778 -17.66 28.93 18.36
N ARG A 779 -16.51 29.09 17.68
CA ARG A 779 -16.09 30.35 17.07
C ARG A 779 -15.68 30.09 15.61
N PRO A 780 -16.60 30.28 14.66
CA PRO A 780 -16.29 30.06 13.27
C PRO A 780 -15.04 30.81 12.81
N ASP A 781 -14.10 30.11 12.14
CA ASP A 781 -12.99 30.79 11.47
C ASP A 781 -13.51 31.43 10.19
N ALA A 782 -13.24 32.73 10.00
CA ALA A 782 -13.62 33.47 8.81
C ALA A 782 -13.04 32.91 7.50
N ALA A 783 -11.94 32.17 7.58
CA ALA A 783 -11.34 31.46 6.43
C ALA A 783 -12.06 30.15 6.08
N CYS A 784 -13.01 29.70 6.91
CA CYS A 784 -13.72 28.43 6.83
C CYS A 784 -15.26 28.64 6.87
N ASP A 785 -15.78 29.52 6.02
CA ASP A 785 -17.22 29.85 6.01
C ASP A 785 -18.06 28.73 5.35
N LEU A 786 -18.37 27.71 6.16
CA LEU A 786 -19.11 26.50 5.76
C LEU A 786 -20.41 26.34 6.57
N ASP A 787 -21.34 25.51 6.10
CA ASP A 787 -22.47 25.02 6.90
C ASP A 787 -22.04 23.87 7.79
N VAL A 788 -21.34 24.18 8.90
CA VAL A 788 -20.79 23.16 9.80
C VAL A 788 -21.89 22.58 10.69
N VAL A 789 -22.00 21.24 10.73
CA VAL A 789 -22.85 20.49 11.66
C VAL A 789 -22.02 20.21 12.92
N ALA A 790 -22.33 20.87 14.02
CA ALA A 790 -21.55 20.80 15.24
C ALA A 790 -22.39 20.88 16.52
N GLY A 791 -21.83 20.30 17.61
CA GLY A 791 -22.42 20.30 18.93
C GLY A 791 -23.55 19.28 19.15
N GLU A 792 -24.42 19.11 18.15
CA GLU A 792 -25.52 18.14 18.15
C GLU A 792 -25.77 17.61 16.72
N ILE A 793 -26.30 16.38 16.63
CA ILE A 793 -26.72 15.82 15.36
C ILE A 793 -27.85 16.65 14.75
N ARG A 794 -27.83 16.83 13.41
CA ARG A 794 -28.88 17.56 12.70
C ARG A 794 -29.84 16.58 12.01
N PRO A 795 -31.14 16.54 12.35
CA PRO A 795 -32.12 15.70 11.64
C PRO A 795 -32.16 16.06 10.14
N ALA A 796 -31.94 15.07 9.28
CA ALA A 796 -32.04 15.23 7.82
C ALA A 796 -32.13 13.89 7.11
N THR A 797 -32.89 13.84 6.01
CA THR A 797 -32.93 12.68 5.11
C THR A 797 -32.10 12.99 3.87
N VAL A 798 -30.96 12.30 3.73
CA VAL A 798 -30.07 12.48 2.59
C VAL A 798 -29.99 11.22 1.73
N GLN A 799 -29.79 11.40 0.43
CA GLN A 799 -29.71 10.31 -0.55
C GLN A 799 -28.29 9.90 -0.86
N ALA A 800 -27.35 10.83 -0.73
CA ALA A 800 -25.94 10.59 -0.97
C ALA A 800 -25.06 11.39 0.00
N VAL A 801 -23.91 10.82 0.29
CA VAL A 801 -22.87 11.39 1.15
C VAL A 801 -21.53 11.37 0.43
N MET A 802 -20.70 12.35 0.73
CA MET A 802 -19.30 12.39 0.31
C MET A 802 -18.39 12.41 1.52
N VAL A 803 -17.23 11.76 1.42
CA VAL A 803 -16.22 11.77 2.46
C VAL A 803 -14.85 12.07 1.87
N ASN A 804 -14.14 13.00 2.49
CA ASN A 804 -12.79 13.36 2.14
C ASN A 804 -11.79 12.82 3.16
N ALA A 805 -10.56 12.56 2.70
CA ALA A 805 -9.39 12.37 3.53
C ALA A 805 -8.17 12.96 2.83
N ALA A 806 -7.27 13.55 3.59
CA ALA A 806 -6.03 14.12 3.07
C ALA A 806 -4.82 13.64 3.88
N SER A 807 -3.63 13.72 3.30
CA SER A 807 -2.37 13.47 3.98
C SER A 807 -1.55 14.76 4.16
N LEU A 808 -0.54 14.69 5.02
CA LEU A 808 0.34 15.83 5.33
C LEU A 808 1.14 16.39 4.14
N ARG A 809 1.27 15.63 3.06
CA ARG A 809 2.01 16.05 1.85
C ARG A 809 1.16 16.01 0.60
N GLY A 810 -0.16 16.28 0.74
CA GLY A 810 -1.04 16.55 -0.38
C GLY A 810 -1.51 15.31 -1.15
N SER A 811 -1.72 14.19 -0.49
CA SER A 811 -2.57 13.14 -1.05
C SER A 811 -4.02 13.43 -0.67
N ASN A 812 -4.93 13.38 -1.62
CA ASN A 812 -6.34 13.62 -1.42
C ASN A 812 -7.15 12.43 -1.90
N VAL A 813 -8.11 12.00 -1.10
CA VAL A 813 -9.05 10.93 -1.43
C VAL A 813 -10.47 11.42 -1.15
N SER A 814 -11.35 11.28 -2.13
CA SER A 814 -12.79 11.51 -1.97
C SER A 814 -13.58 10.29 -2.38
N ILE A 815 -14.60 9.94 -1.61
CA ILE A 815 -15.53 8.82 -1.87
C ILE A 815 -16.95 9.33 -1.85
N VAL A 816 -17.78 8.85 -2.79
CA VAL A 816 -19.23 9.10 -2.87
C VAL A 816 -19.97 7.80 -2.62
N ALA A 817 -20.91 7.83 -1.67
CA ALA A 817 -21.84 6.73 -1.42
C ALA A 817 -23.29 7.23 -1.45
N SER A 818 -24.23 6.38 -1.88
CA SER A 818 -25.64 6.71 -1.94
C SER A 818 -26.52 5.61 -1.35
N ARG A 819 -27.77 5.93 -1.05
CA ARG A 819 -28.79 4.90 -0.83
C ARG A 819 -28.95 4.03 -2.08
N CYS A 820 -29.36 2.79 -1.89
CA CYS A 820 -29.65 1.85 -2.98
C CYS A 820 -31.02 2.11 -3.58
#